data_a3cc4a67ae3d7cee0c951530fd4fc3d2
#
_entry.id   a3cc4a67ae3d7cee0c951530fd4fc3d2
#
_cell.length_a   1.000
_cell.length_b   1.000
_cell.length_c   1.000
_cell.angle_alpha   90.00
_cell.angle_beta   90.00
_cell.angle_gamma   90.00
#
_symmetry.space_group_name_H-M   'P 1'
#
loop_
_entity.id
_entity.type
_entity.pdbx_description
1 polymer ?
#
loop_
_entity_poly.entity_id
_entity_poly.type
_entity_poly.pdbx_seq_one_letter_code
_entity_poly.pdbx_strand_id
1 'polypeptide(L)'
;MKRTRWIPLIVYAALLVAFLGWISNLFTTSQDTLPYSKVVELFNKEQVRQFVVQDQTITMQLNKPYNGQTTITAPLADPESFRQEMHETFAEQTASGVLESYNFVPDKGFSPYTLILPLLVVGLVILFVWALLMGRMSSAGNPMNGFSKARTVLGVPGDKKVTFDDVAGADEEKEELQEIVDFLKNPEKFTEIGARIPHGLLLVGPPGTGKTLLARAVAGEAGVQFLSISGSDFVEMYVGVGAGRVRDLFEQARKIAPAIVFIDEIDAVGRKRGSGLGGGHDEKEQTLNQLLVEMDGFTRSEGVIVLAATNRPDILDPALLRPGRFDRQIHVGRPDVKGREEILKVHAKDKKLDASVNLKTVARSTAGFTGADLSNLLNEAAILAARADRPVLTMEDMNEALMKITAGPAKKSRVQTRKDLKETAVHEAGHAVAMYNLPTHDPVRQITIVPRGQSLGATWYLPKDDSSNLTRNEMYEQIVSLLGGRVAEALFLGDISVGASNDIDRATKLAKDMVARYGMCEKLGTVSYLDGGEVFIGRDYQTTKSYSEKVAGTIDDEVRALIDKAYDHCKQILTDNSDKLHKVVDFLLEKETMTGEQFEAIMQGREVGDASSTSMFAGFEDGKEKPETTEE
;
A
#
# COMPACT_ATOMS: atom_id res chain seq x y z
N MET A 1 25.72 -26.65 10.88
CA MET A 1 27.10 -26.25 10.58
C MET A 1 27.35 -24.77 10.82
N LYS A 2 27.48 -24.32 12.09
CA LYS A 2 27.67 -22.89 12.45
C LYS A 2 29.02 -22.55 13.10
N ARG A 3 30.02 -23.47 13.08
CA ARG A 3 31.30 -23.33 13.80
C ARG A 3 32.47 -22.68 13.04
N THR A 4 32.35 -22.43 11.74
CA THR A 4 33.51 -22.04 10.90
C THR A 4 33.62 -20.50 10.68
N ARG A 5 32.70 -19.71 11.18
CA ARG A 5 32.70 -18.24 10.95
C ARG A 5 33.65 -17.44 11.87
N TRP A 6 34.07 -18.01 13.00
CA TRP A 6 34.89 -17.31 14.00
C TRP A 6 36.40 -17.50 13.84
N ILE A 7 36.83 -18.55 13.12
CA ILE A 7 38.24 -18.89 12.91
C ILE A 7 39.03 -17.72 12.27
N PRO A 8 38.59 -17.09 11.18
CA PRO A 8 39.34 -15.98 10.57
C PRO A 8 39.39 -14.74 11.49
N LEU A 9 38.36 -14.51 12.30
CA LEU A 9 38.31 -13.39 13.26
C LEU A 9 39.29 -13.60 14.41
N ILE A 10 39.44 -14.82 14.90
CA ILE A 10 40.40 -15.20 15.96
C ILE A 10 41.84 -15.08 15.43
N VAL A 11 42.10 -15.53 14.17
CA VAL A 11 43.41 -15.40 13.54
C VAL A 11 43.77 -13.92 13.34
N TYR A 12 42.82 -13.09 12.91
CA TYR A 12 43.03 -11.65 12.76
C TYR A 12 43.32 -10.95 14.09
N ALA A 13 42.58 -11.28 15.13
CA ALA A 13 42.82 -10.76 16.49
C ALA A 13 44.19 -11.18 17.02
N ALA A 14 44.61 -12.43 16.81
CA ALA A 14 45.94 -12.92 17.22
C ALA A 14 47.06 -12.20 16.45
N LEU A 15 46.93 -11.98 15.15
CA LEU A 15 47.91 -11.24 14.37
C LEU A 15 47.97 -9.76 14.76
N LEU A 16 46.85 -9.14 15.09
CA LEU A 16 46.79 -7.75 15.56
C LEU A 16 47.44 -7.60 16.95
N VAL A 17 47.23 -8.55 17.85
CA VAL A 17 47.89 -8.59 19.17
C VAL A 17 49.41 -8.81 19.02
N ALA A 18 49.85 -9.72 18.15
CA ALA A 18 51.27 -9.94 17.86
C ALA A 18 51.92 -8.71 17.24
N PHE A 19 51.22 -7.98 16.32
CA PHE A 19 51.71 -6.74 15.72
C PHE A 19 51.79 -5.59 16.73
N LEU A 20 50.79 -5.42 17.58
CA LEU A 20 50.82 -4.43 18.65
C LEU A 20 51.90 -4.76 19.70
N GLY A 21 52.12 -6.04 20.04
CA GLY A 21 53.21 -6.48 20.90
C GLY A 21 54.58 -6.22 20.30
N TRP A 22 54.74 -6.40 18.99
CA TRP A 22 55.98 -6.08 18.28
C TRP A 22 56.26 -4.56 18.22
N ILE A 23 55.25 -3.75 17.95
CA ILE A 23 55.37 -2.27 18.03
C ILE A 23 55.69 -1.82 19.46
N SER A 24 55.05 -2.38 20.48
CA SER A 24 55.32 -2.04 21.86
C SER A 24 56.79 -2.31 22.26
N ASN A 25 57.37 -3.37 21.71
CA ASN A 25 58.76 -3.70 21.96
C ASN A 25 59.75 -2.75 21.30
N LEU A 26 59.35 -2.00 20.26
CA LEU A 26 60.12 -0.94 19.61
C LEU A 26 60.20 0.36 20.43
N PHE A 27 59.26 0.55 21.36
CA PHE A 27 59.14 1.80 22.15
C PHE A 27 59.44 1.65 23.64
N THR A 28 59.81 0.45 24.14
CA THR A 28 60.12 0.22 25.55
C THR A 28 61.63 0.08 25.78
N THR A 29 62.34 1.19 25.88
CA THR A 29 63.63 1.30 26.62
C THR A 29 63.66 2.62 27.36
N SER A 30 63.04 2.67 28.54
CA SER A 30 63.33 3.66 29.57
C SER A 30 64.23 2.97 30.59
N GLN A 31 65.57 3.05 30.37
CA GLN A 31 66.55 2.86 31.43
C GLN A 31 66.81 4.22 32.07
N ASP A 32 66.94 4.24 33.40
CA ASP A 32 67.38 5.42 34.12
C ASP A 32 68.70 5.94 33.51
N THR A 33 68.63 7.02 32.76
CA THR A 33 69.77 7.55 32.00
C THR A 33 70.61 8.43 32.91
N LEU A 34 71.85 8.01 33.15
CA LEU A 34 72.82 8.84 33.86
C LEU A 34 73.13 10.11 33.01
N PRO A 35 73.05 11.32 33.60
CA PRO A 35 73.36 12.52 32.82
C PRO A 35 74.87 12.60 32.46
N TYR A 36 75.20 13.16 31.30
CA TYR A 36 76.58 13.28 30.76
C TYR A 36 77.57 13.84 31.76
N SER A 37 77.21 14.88 32.52
CA SER A 37 78.08 15.49 33.58
C SER A 37 78.52 14.48 34.66
N LYS A 38 77.67 13.47 34.95
CA LYS A 38 78.01 12.42 35.86
C LYS A 38 78.95 11.37 35.28
N VAL A 39 78.83 11.12 33.99
CA VAL A 39 79.80 10.28 33.24
C VAL A 39 81.18 10.89 33.31
N VAL A 40 81.35 12.17 33.04
CA VAL A 40 82.61 12.90 33.10
C VAL A 40 83.13 12.93 34.53
N GLU A 41 82.29 13.13 35.58
CA GLU A 41 82.68 13.11 37.00
C GLU A 41 83.27 11.77 37.42
N LEU A 42 82.71 10.63 36.91
CA LEU A 42 83.23 9.31 37.22
C LEU A 42 84.64 9.06 36.65
N PHE A 43 84.93 9.58 35.46
CA PHE A 43 86.28 9.55 34.91
C PHE A 43 87.24 10.42 35.71
N ASN A 44 86.89 11.66 36.02
CA ASN A 44 87.70 12.56 36.75
C ASN A 44 88.01 12.10 38.18
N LYS A 45 87.13 11.24 38.76
CA LYS A 45 87.35 10.60 40.09
C LYS A 45 88.07 9.26 40.00
N GLU A 46 88.59 8.88 38.86
CA GLU A 46 89.35 7.64 38.67
C GLU A 46 88.54 6.37 39.01
N GLN A 47 87.22 6.41 38.83
CA GLN A 47 86.34 5.33 39.22
C GLN A 47 86.04 4.35 38.11
N VAL A 48 86.39 4.65 36.83
CA VAL A 48 86.15 3.81 35.70
C VAL A 48 87.31 2.89 35.42
N ARG A 49 87.07 1.55 35.45
CA ARG A 49 88.07 0.53 35.18
C ARG A 49 88.18 0.20 33.70
N GLN A 50 87.02 0.07 32.99
CA GLN A 50 86.99 -0.17 31.58
C GLN A 50 85.68 0.38 31.01
N PHE A 51 85.70 0.77 29.77
CA PHE A 51 84.49 1.19 29.08
C PHE A 51 84.47 0.83 27.59
N VAL A 52 83.22 0.70 27.05
CA VAL A 52 82.96 0.47 25.61
C VAL A 52 81.94 1.50 25.17
N VAL A 53 82.22 2.19 24.09
CA VAL A 53 81.27 3.10 23.42
C VAL A 53 80.78 2.41 22.17
N GLN A 54 79.48 2.19 22.09
CA GLN A 54 78.78 1.58 20.96
C GLN A 54 77.43 2.24 20.73
N ASP A 55 77.05 2.53 19.50
CA ASP A 55 75.73 3.02 19.13
C ASP A 55 75.24 4.20 19.99
N GLN A 56 76.07 5.22 20.18
CA GLN A 56 75.76 6.42 21.00
C GLN A 56 75.50 6.09 22.49
N THR A 57 75.97 4.96 22.96
CA THR A 57 75.91 4.61 24.38
C THR A 57 77.31 4.26 24.89
N ILE A 58 77.64 4.68 26.13
CA ILE A 58 78.83 4.27 26.86
C ILE A 58 78.43 3.27 27.93
N THR A 59 79.06 2.12 27.94
CA THR A 59 78.98 1.14 29.01
C THR A 59 80.26 1.14 29.76
N MET A 60 80.21 1.53 31.07
CA MET A 60 81.40 1.68 31.97
C MET A 60 81.34 0.61 33.05
N GLN A 61 82.47 0.02 33.35
CA GLN A 61 82.67 -0.83 34.48
C GLN A 61 83.45 -0.05 35.52
N LEU A 62 82.92 0.06 36.76
CA LEU A 62 83.45 0.89 37.80
C LEU A 62 84.33 0.10 38.84
N ASN A 63 85.38 0.74 39.38
CA ASN A 63 86.23 0.20 40.48
C ASN A 63 85.45 0.11 41.79
N LYS A 64 84.48 0.97 42.03
CA LYS A 64 83.60 0.96 43.19
C LYS A 64 82.12 1.05 42.72
N PRO A 65 81.22 0.30 43.32
CA PRO A 65 79.80 0.36 42.91
C PRO A 65 79.23 1.76 43.13
N TYR A 66 78.61 2.29 42.10
CA TYR A 66 77.79 3.51 42.10
C TYR A 66 76.31 3.12 42.16
N ASN A 67 75.58 3.60 43.21
CA ASN A 67 74.18 3.20 43.44
C ASN A 67 73.95 1.68 43.47
N GLY A 68 74.95 0.88 43.93
CA GLY A 68 74.87 -0.58 44.01
C GLY A 68 75.18 -1.32 42.70
N GLN A 69 75.47 -0.62 41.59
CA GLN A 69 75.83 -1.17 40.31
C GLN A 69 77.29 -1.00 39.98
N THR A 70 77.95 -2.04 39.49
CA THR A 70 79.35 -2.04 39.05
C THR A 70 79.48 -1.79 37.54
N THR A 71 78.39 -1.97 36.79
CA THR A 71 78.34 -1.68 35.38
C THR A 71 77.18 -0.70 35.07
N ILE A 72 77.50 0.43 34.44
CA ILE A 72 76.55 1.49 34.15
C ILE A 72 76.58 1.80 32.63
N THR A 73 75.41 1.92 32.07
CA THR A 73 75.21 2.34 30.66
C THR A 73 74.60 3.74 30.64
N ALA A 74 75.18 4.64 29.90
CA ALA A 74 74.72 6.01 29.73
C ALA A 74 74.70 6.42 28.25
N PRO A 75 73.73 7.25 27.78
CA PRO A 75 73.72 7.77 26.44
C PRO A 75 74.80 8.86 26.27
N LEU A 76 75.48 8.81 25.13
CA LEU A 76 76.41 9.85 24.69
C LEU A 76 75.80 10.52 23.46
N ALA A 77 75.58 11.84 23.52
CA ALA A 77 75.01 12.57 22.39
C ALA A 77 75.96 12.60 21.17
N ASP A 78 77.26 12.68 21.43
CA ASP A 78 78.30 12.64 20.42
C ASP A 78 79.53 11.89 20.92
N PRO A 79 79.75 10.64 20.50
CA PRO A 79 80.92 9.85 20.91
C PRO A 79 82.26 10.40 20.49
N GLU A 80 82.31 11.12 19.32
CA GLU A 80 83.58 11.70 18.84
C GLU A 80 83.99 12.93 19.66
N SER A 81 83.05 13.82 19.99
CA SER A 81 83.30 14.94 20.90
C SER A 81 83.73 14.46 22.28
N PHE A 82 83.09 13.41 22.82
CA PHE A 82 83.49 12.81 24.08
C PHE A 82 84.92 12.24 24.03
N ARG A 83 85.31 11.60 22.97
CA ARG A 83 86.67 11.08 22.74
C ARG A 83 87.69 12.18 22.71
N GLN A 84 87.39 13.30 22.07
CA GLN A 84 88.32 14.45 22.01
C GLN A 84 88.45 15.16 23.35
N GLU A 85 87.37 15.40 24.04
CA GLU A 85 87.33 16.07 25.37
C GLU A 85 88.07 15.30 26.41
N MET A 86 87.94 13.98 26.44
CA MET A 86 88.47 13.11 27.46
C MET A 86 89.81 12.47 27.08
N HIS A 87 90.42 12.80 25.93
CA HIS A 87 91.61 12.16 25.40
C HIS A 87 92.82 12.21 26.37
N GLU A 88 93.09 13.38 26.99
CA GLU A 88 94.17 13.53 27.94
C GLU A 88 93.89 12.68 29.20
N THR A 89 92.69 12.69 29.75
CA THR A 89 92.30 11.93 30.92
C THR A 89 92.41 10.42 30.68
N PHE A 90 92.04 9.94 29.46
CA PHE A 90 92.19 8.53 29.12
C PHE A 90 93.68 8.13 29.01
N ALA A 91 94.51 9.00 28.44
CA ALA A 91 95.95 8.75 28.35
C ALA A 91 96.61 8.68 29.77
N GLU A 92 96.30 9.63 30.65
CA GLU A 92 96.79 9.65 32.03
C GLU A 92 96.29 8.44 32.84
N GLN A 93 95.01 8.11 32.78
CA GLN A 93 94.46 7.01 33.56
C GLN A 93 94.90 5.64 33.05
N THR A 94 95.19 5.54 31.74
CA THR A 94 95.76 4.29 31.16
C THR A 94 97.23 4.16 31.55
N ALA A 95 98.00 5.26 31.59
CA ALA A 95 99.41 5.22 32.08
C ALA A 95 99.56 4.95 33.58
N SER A 96 98.61 5.41 34.40
CA SER A 96 98.57 5.13 35.87
C SER A 96 97.98 3.74 36.17
N GLY A 97 97.46 3.01 35.18
CA GLY A 97 96.87 1.68 35.41
C GLY A 97 95.47 1.66 36.06
N VAL A 98 94.84 2.86 36.18
CA VAL A 98 93.44 2.96 36.67
C VAL A 98 92.42 2.52 35.62
N LEU A 99 92.65 2.87 34.33
CA LEU A 99 91.85 2.45 33.20
C LEU A 99 92.55 1.27 32.48
N GLU A 100 91.96 0.08 32.63
CA GLU A 100 92.56 -1.16 32.10
C GLU A 100 92.40 -1.31 30.62
N SER A 101 91.23 -0.96 30.12
CA SER A 101 90.90 -1.02 28.65
C SER A 101 89.74 -0.15 28.29
N TYR A 102 89.75 0.31 27.05
CA TYR A 102 88.63 1.01 26.45
C TYR A 102 88.50 0.71 24.95
N ASN A 103 87.26 0.77 24.43
CA ASN A 103 87.02 0.53 22.99
C ASN A 103 85.90 1.43 22.45
N PHE A 104 86.10 1.95 21.24
CA PHE A 104 85.09 2.69 20.48
C PHE A 104 84.74 1.77 19.29
N VAL A 105 83.54 1.19 19.30
CA VAL A 105 83.03 0.33 18.25
C VAL A 105 82.41 1.22 17.18
N PRO A 106 82.84 1.15 15.89
CA PRO A 106 82.25 1.97 14.84
C PRO A 106 80.80 1.55 14.60
N ASP A 107 79.92 2.57 14.39
CA ASP A 107 78.50 2.38 14.12
C ASP A 107 78.33 1.47 12.88
N LYS A 108 77.57 0.39 13.05
CA LYS A 108 77.18 -0.48 11.92
C LYS A 108 76.13 0.31 11.13
N GLY A 109 76.52 0.96 10.06
CA GLY A 109 75.65 1.73 9.22
C GLY A 109 74.32 1.06 8.94
N PHE A 110 73.25 1.86 8.88
CA PHE A 110 71.87 1.46 8.70
C PHE A 110 71.72 0.49 7.52
N SER A 111 71.36 -0.77 7.79
CA SER A 111 71.08 -1.75 6.72
C SER A 111 69.69 -1.54 6.17
N PRO A 112 69.50 -1.15 4.93
CA PRO A 112 68.16 -0.94 4.37
C PRO A 112 67.28 -2.19 4.39
N TYR A 113 67.88 -3.38 4.56
CA TYR A 113 67.12 -4.65 4.65
C TYR A 113 66.32 -4.79 5.93
N THR A 114 66.68 -4.09 7.01
CA THR A 114 65.96 -4.13 8.28
C THR A 114 64.62 -3.40 8.23
N LEU A 115 64.44 -2.46 7.31
CA LEU A 115 63.17 -1.77 7.04
C LEU A 115 62.40 -2.36 5.88
N ILE A 116 63.08 -2.78 4.81
CA ILE A 116 62.44 -3.26 3.58
C ILE A 116 61.76 -4.63 3.81
N LEU A 117 62.39 -5.52 4.56
CA LEU A 117 61.86 -6.86 4.78
C LEU A 117 60.49 -6.88 5.53
N PRO A 118 60.30 -6.16 6.66
CA PRO A 118 59.00 -6.10 7.33
C PRO A 118 57.96 -5.37 6.50
N LEU A 119 58.31 -4.33 5.73
CA LEU A 119 57.38 -3.66 4.81
C LEU A 119 56.93 -4.56 3.66
N LEU A 120 57.81 -5.41 3.14
CA LEU A 120 57.47 -6.41 2.11
C LEU A 120 56.53 -7.48 2.67
N VAL A 121 56.75 -7.97 3.91
CA VAL A 121 55.88 -8.95 4.57
C VAL A 121 54.50 -8.33 4.83
N VAL A 122 54.42 -7.09 5.33
CA VAL A 122 53.16 -6.38 5.52
C VAL A 122 52.43 -6.16 4.20
N GLY A 123 53.12 -5.78 3.15
CA GLY A 123 52.57 -5.65 1.78
C GLY A 123 51.98 -6.96 1.25
N LEU A 124 52.70 -8.08 1.42
CA LEU A 124 52.20 -9.42 1.06
C LEU A 124 51.00 -9.87 1.88
N VAL A 125 50.97 -9.58 3.17
CA VAL A 125 49.81 -9.88 4.03
C VAL A 125 48.60 -9.04 3.60
N ILE A 126 48.77 -7.75 3.31
CA ILE A 126 47.71 -6.89 2.80
C ILE A 126 47.19 -7.41 1.45
N LEU A 127 48.07 -7.78 0.52
CA LEU A 127 47.71 -8.33 -0.79
C LEU A 127 46.97 -9.68 -0.63
N PHE A 128 47.40 -10.54 0.27
CA PHE A 128 46.76 -11.81 0.56
C PHE A 128 45.38 -11.62 1.18
N VAL A 129 45.23 -10.71 2.14
CA VAL A 129 43.93 -10.35 2.74
C VAL A 129 43.03 -9.71 1.70
N TRP A 130 43.56 -8.83 0.84
CA TRP A 130 42.83 -8.23 -0.27
C TRP A 130 42.35 -9.27 -1.30
N ALA A 131 43.19 -10.22 -1.66
CA ALA A 131 42.84 -11.33 -2.55
C ALA A 131 41.80 -12.29 -1.93
N LEU A 132 41.88 -12.57 -0.61
CA LEU A 132 40.87 -13.33 0.12
C LEU A 132 39.52 -12.58 0.22
N LEU A 133 39.52 -11.27 0.42
CA LEU A 133 38.32 -10.43 0.43
C LEU A 133 37.71 -10.33 -0.97
N MET A 134 38.53 -10.10 -2.00
CA MET A 134 38.09 -10.09 -3.40
C MET A 134 37.56 -11.45 -3.86
N GLY A 135 38.22 -12.55 -3.51
CA GLY A 135 37.75 -13.90 -3.79
C GLY A 135 36.44 -14.25 -3.11
N ARG A 136 36.16 -13.69 -1.94
CA ARG A 136 34.85 -13.82 -1.25
C ARG A 136 33.79 -12.86 -1.80
N MET A 137 34.14 -11.69 -2.29
CA MET A 137 33.23 -10.78 -2.97
C MET A 137 32.78 -11.26 -4.35
N SER A 138 33.62 -12.03 -5.06
CA SER A 138 33.25 -12.61 -6.35
C SER A 138 32.38 -13.87 -6.24
N SER A 139 32.36 -14.55 -5.09
CA SER A 139 31.45 -15.69 -4.85
C SER A 139 30.19 -15.33 -4.03
N ALA A 140 30.14 -14.18 -3.38
CA ALA A 140 28.92 -13.56 -2.92
C ALA A 140 28.38 -12.77 -4.11
N GLY A 141 27.40 -13.35 -4.86
CA GLY A 141 26.75 -12.67 -5.96
C GLY A 141 26.37 -11.25 -5.53
N ASN A 142 26.61 -10.29 -6.41
CA ASN A 142 26.42 -8.84 -6.22
C ASN A 142 25.26 -8.58 -5.26
N PRO A 143 25.45 -7.92 -4.12
CA PRO A 143 24.34 -7.59 -3.23
C PRO A 143 23.28 -6.75 -3.95
N MET A 144 23.61 -6.01 -5.01
CA MET A 144 22.66 -5.34 -5.89
C MET A 144 21.75 -6.31 -6.66
N ASN A 145 22.18 -7.54 -6.99
CA ASN A 145 21.30 -8.54 -7.61
C ASN A 145 20.25 -9.12 -6.63
N GLY A 146 20.44 -8.97 -5.33
CA GLY A 146 19.44 -9.37 -4.33
C GLY A 146 18.28 -8.40 -4.23
N PHE A 147 18.50 -7.11 -4.51
CA PHE A 147 17.46 -6.06 -4.47
C PHE A 147 16.66 -5.98 -5.78
N SER A 148 17.20 -6.45 -6.90
CA SER A 148 16.51 -6.46 -8.20
C SER A 148 15.68 -7.72 -8.47
N LYS A 149 15.64 -8.69 -7.54
CA LYS A 149 14.78 -9.86 -7.68
C LYS A 149 13.32 -9.50 -7.43
N ALA A 150 12.45 -9.88 -8.35
CA ALA A 150 11.01 -9.75 -8.19
C ALA A 150 10.53 -10.60 -7.01
N ARG A 151 9.76 -10.01 -6.10
CA ARG A 151 9.06 -10.74 -5.04
C ARG A 151 7.79 -11.36 -5.61
N THR A 152 7.94 -12.36 -6.48
CA THR A 152 6.80 -13.06 -7.05
C THR A 152 6.20 -14.01 -6.02
N VAL A 153 4.89 -13.97 -5.88
CA VAL A 153 4.15 -15.02 -5.19
C VAL A 153 3.89 -16.12 -6.21
N LEU A 154 4.73 -17.16 -6.18
CA LEU A 154 4.42 -18.41 -6.86
C LEU A 154 3.26 -19.07 -6.12
N GLY A 155 2.21 -19.46 -6.83
CA GLY A 155 1.18 -20.32 -6.25
C GLY A 155 1.86 -21.57 -5.67
N VAL A 156 1.74 -21.79 -4.36
CA VAL A 156 2.40 -22.91 -3.68
C VAL A 156 1.85 -24.22 -4.23
N PRO A 157 2.69 -25.19 -4.63
CA PRO A 157 2.21 -26.51 -5.00
C PRO A 157 1.51 -27.14 -3.78
N GLY A 158 0.17 -27.28 -3.84
CA GLY A 158 -0.64 -27.79 -2.75
C GLY A 158 -1.79 -26.88 -2.32
N ASP A 159 -1.80 -25.60 -2.69
CA ASP A 159 -2.98 -24.76 -2.51
C ASP A 159 -4.12 -25.24 -3.43
N LYS A 160 -5.35 -25.20 -2.91
CA LYS A 160 -6.56 -25.48 -3.68
C LYS A 160 -6.58 -24.59 -4.91
N LYS A 161 -6.52 -25.17 -6.10
CA LYS A 161 -6.58 -24.42 -7.35
C LYS A 161 -7.92 -23.67 -7.41
N VAL A 162 -7.87 -22.37 -7.56
CA VAL A 162 -9.04 -21.55 -7.83
C VAL A 162 -9.43 -21.73 -9.28
N THR A 163 -10.70 -22.06 -9.55
CA THR A 163 -11.27 -22.26 -10.89
C THR A 163 -12.43 -21.32 -11.14
N PHE A 164 -13.01 -21.33 -12.32
CA PHE A 164 -14.21 -20.52 -12.61
C PHE A 164 -15.41 -20.89 -11.74
N ASP A 165 -15.45 -22.09 -11.17
CA ASP A 165 -16.49 -22.51 -10.21
C ASP A 165 -16.39 -21.77 -8.86
N ASP A 166 -15.21 -21.25 -8.52
CA ASP A 166 -15.01 -20.46 -7.32
C ASP A 166 -15.31 -18.95 -7.55
N VAL A 167 -15.57 -18.56 -8.82
CA VAL A 167 -15.95 -17.19 -9.21
C VAL A 167 -17.43 -17.16 -9.49
N ALA A 168 -18.20 -16.49 -8.65
CA ALA A 168 -19.62 -16.31 -8.81
C ALA A 168 -19.91 -14.98 -9.55
N GLY A 169 -20.94 -14.97 -10.36
CA GLY A 169 -21.26 -13.86 -11.26
C GLY A 169 -20.20 -13.68 -12.35
N ALA A 170 -20.23 -12.55 -13.06
CA ALA A 170 -19.29 -12.23 -14.14
C ALA A 170 -19.27 -13.30 -15.24
N ASP A 171 -20.46 -13.73 -15.69
CA ASP A 171 -20.59 -14.83 -16.64
C ASP A 171 -20.01 -14.44 -18.00
N GLU A 172 -20.23 -13.22 -18.45
CA GLU A 172 -19.71 -12.68 -19.72
C GLU A 172 -18.18 -12.54 -19.67
N GLU A 173 -17.63 -12.05 -18.56
CA GLU A 173 -16.17 -11.93 -18.38
C GLU A 173 -15.50 -13.31 -18.32
N LYS A 174 -16.18 -14.32 -17.74
CA LYS A 174 -15.70 -15.71 -17.74
C LYS A 174 -15.68 -16.28 -19.16
N GLU A 175 -16.71 -16.01 -19.97
CA GLU A 175 -16.78 -16.46 -21.38
C GLU A 175 -15.64 -15.86 -22.20
N GLU A 176 -15.37 -14.55 -22.07
CA GLU A 176 -14.23 -13.92 -22.74
C GLU A 176 -12.88 -14.51 -22.30
N LEU A 177 -12.75 -14.80 -20.99
CA LEU A 177 -11.52 -15.40 -20.44
C LEU A 177 -11.38 -16.88 -20.79
N GLN A 178 -12.46 -17.59 -21.09
CA GLN A 178 -12.44 -18.99 -21.52
C GLN A 178 -11.65 -19.17 -22.83
N GLU A 179 -11.71 -18.19 -23.74
CA GLU A 179 -10.89 -18.21 -24.97
C GLU A 179 -9.38 -18.32 -24.64
N ILE A 180 -8.95 -17.64 -23.59
CA ILE A 180 -7.56 -17.65 -23.14
C ILE A 180 -7.18 -18.99 -22.50
N VAL A 181 -8.10 -19.56 -21.72
CA VAL A 181 -7.94 -20.90 -21.15
C VAL A 181 -7.81 -21.94 -22.26
N ASP A 182 -8.68 -21.89 -23.25
CA ASP A 182 -8.68 -22.81 -24.38
C ASP A 182 -7.39 -22.72 -25.21
N PHE A 183 -6.89 -21.49 -25.40
CA PHE A 183 -5.60 -21.28 -26.02
C PHE A 183 -4.44 -21.89 -25.23
N LEU A 184 -4.38 -21.60 -23.91
CA LEU A 184 -3.31 -22.15 -23.06
C LEU A 184 -3.33 -23.67 -22.99
N LYS A 185 -4.53 -24.28 -23.11
CA LYS A 185 -4.69 -25.75 -23.16
C LYS A 185 -4.31 -26.33 -24.52
N ASN A 186 -4.66 -25.66 -25.62
CA ASN A 186 -4.53 -26.17 -26.99
C ASN A 186 -4.05 -25.09 -27.98
N PRO A 187 -2.80 -24.60 -27.88
CA PRO A 187 -2.31 -23.49 -28.72
C PRO A 187 -2.27 -23.83 -30.23
N GLU A 188 -2.05 -25.10 -30.59
CA GLU A 188 -1.95 -25.56 -31.98
C GLU A 188 -3.23 -25.29 -32.77
N LYS A 189 -4.40 -25.53 -32.18
CA LYS A 189 -5.72 -25.30 -32.79
C LYS A 189 -5.88 -23.87 -33.31
N PHE A 190 -5.34 -22.89 -32.60
CA PHE A 190 -5.46 -21.48 -32.96
C PHE A 190 -4.39 -21.06 -33.97
N THR A 191 -3.18 -21.60 -33.86
CA THR A 191 -2.07 -21.27 -34.76
C THR A 191 -2.25 -21.86 -36.15
N GLU A 192 -2.85 -23.06 -36.28
CA GLU A 192 -3.14 -23.69 -37.57
C GLU A 192 -4.12 -22.87 -38.44
N ILE A 193 -5.09 -22.20 -37.82
CA ILE A 193 -6.06 -21.34 -38.49
C ILE A 193 -5.49 -19.93 -38.74
N GLY A 194 -4.32 -19.62 -38.19
CA GLY A 194 -3.67 -18.29 -38.30
C GLY A 194 -4.22 -17.26 -37.34
N ALA A 195 -4.95 -17.66 -36.29
CA ALA A 195 -5.46 -16.76 -35.27
C ALA A 195 -4.31 -16.08 -34.51
N ARG A 196 -4.48 -14.80 -34.19
CA ARG A 196 -3.55 -14.03 -33.37
C ARG A 196 -4.09 -13.97 -31.95
N ILE A 197 -3.34 -14.53 -31.04
CA ILE A 197 -3.71 -14.51 -29.62
C ILE A 197 -3.22 -13.23 -28.97
N PRO A 198 -4.00 -12.63 -28.08
CA PRO A 198 -3.57 -11.46 -27.35
C PRO A 198 -2.38 -11.80 -26.44
N HIS A 199 -1.34 -10.99 -26.49
CA HIS A 199 -0.18 -11.11 -25.60
C HIS A 199 -0.49 -10.68 -24.17
N GLY A 200 -1.44 -9.74 -24.04
CA GLY A 200 -1.84 -9.20 -22.76
C GLY A 200 -3.31 -8.83 -22.71
N LEU A 201 -3.92 -9.01 -21.53
CA LEU A 201 -5.26 -8.59 -21.22
C LEU A 201 -5.27 -7.67 -20.03
N LEU A 202 -6.08 -6.62 -20.10
CA LEU A 202 -6.27 -5.65 -19.02
C LEU A 202 -7.65 -5.82 -18.40
N LEU A 203 -7.70 -6.21 -17.14
CA LEU A 203 -8.91 -6.26 -16.33
C LEU A 203 -9.16 -4.87 -15.74
N VAL A 204 -10.28 -4.26 -16.14
CA VAL A 204 -10.65 -2.89 -15.75
C VAL A 204 -11.92 -2.92 -14.93
N GLY A 205 -11.98 -2.17 -13.83
CA GLY A 205 -13.23 -2.05 -13.07
C GLY A 205 -13.02 -1.52 -11.66
N PRO A 206 -14.10 -1.25 -10.92
CA PRO A 206 -14.05 -0.76 -9.55
C PRO A 206 -13.25 -1.69 -8.62
N PRO A 207 -12.70 -1.18 -7.51
CA PRO A 207 -12.05 -2.05 -6.51
C PRO A 207 -13.06 -3.04 -5.92
N GLY A 208 -12.58 -4.25 -5.58
CA GLY A 208 -13.41 -5.27 -4.95
C GLY A 208 -14.30 -6.10 -5.88
N THR A 209 -14.25 -5.90 -7.20
CA THR A 209 -15.06 -6.66 -8.18
C THR A 209 -14.50 -8.04 -8.54
N GLY A 210 -13.35 -8.43 -7.98
CA GLY A 210 -12.81 -9.79 -8.16
C GLY A 210 -11.78 -9.95 -9.29
N LYS A 211 -11.20 -8.87 -9.82
CA LYS A 211 -10.20 -8.91 -10.91
C LYS A 211 -9.04 -9.87 -10.63
N THR A 212 -8.45 -9.80 -9.45
CA THR A 212 -7.36 -10.68 -9.02
C THR A 212 -7.82 -12.15 -8.88
N LEU A 213 -9.06 -12.36 -8.45
CA LEU A 213 -9.67 -13.69 -8.34
C LEU A 213 -9.90 -14.30 -9.73
N LEU A 214 -10.43 -13.53 -10.68
CA LEU A 214 -10.59 -13.94 -12.06
C LEU A 214 -9.27 -14.33 -12.72
N ALA A 215 -8.21 -13.52 -12.52
CA ALA A 215 -6.89 -13.85 -13.06
C ALA A 215 -6.34 -15.19 -12.51
N ARG A 216 -6.55 -15.44 -11.21
CA ARG A 216 -6.18 -16.74 -10.59
C ARG A 216 -7.03 -17.88 -11.14
N ALA A 217 -8.32 -17.65 -11.36
CA ALA A 217 -9.23 -18.66 -11.90
C ALA A 217 -8.83 -19.07 -13.31
N VAL A 218 -8.44 -18.12 -14.17
CA VAL A 218 -7.90 -18.41 -15.51
C VAL A 218 -6.69 -19.36 -15.44
N ALA A 219 -5.75 -19.06 -14.57
CA ALA A 219 -4.55 -19.90 -14.41
C ALA A 219 -4.87 -21.30 -13.86
N GLY A 220 -5.78 -21.38 -12.88
CA GLY A 220 -6.23 -22.65 -12.32
C GLY A 220 -7.01 -23.49 -13.30
N GLU A 221 -7.90 -22.87 -14.09
CA GLU A 221 -8.70 -23.51 -15.15
C GLU A 221 -7.81 -24.01 -16.31
N ALA A 222 -6.83 -23.20 -16.73
CA ALA A 222 -5.85 -23.58 -17.73
C ALA A 222 -4.82 -24.60 -17.20
N GLY A 223 -4.67 -24.75 -15.89
CA GLY A 223 -3.68 -25.64 -15.28
C GLY A 223 -2.23 -25.16 -15.40
N VAL A 224 -2.02 -23.85 -15.66
CA VAL A 224 -0.70 -23.25 -15.85
C VAL A 224 -0.19 -22.58 -14.58
N GLN A 225 1.11 -22.23 -14.58
CA GLN A 225 1.72 -21.52 -13.45
C GLN A 225 1.24 -20.06 -13.38
N PHE A 226 1.07 -19.54 -12.17
CA PHE A 226 0.62 -18.18 -11.91
C PHE A 226 1.69 -17.40 -11.15
N LEU A 227 2.24 -16.35 -11.78
CA LEU A 227 3.16 -15.41 -11.15
C LEU A 227 2.44 -14.10 -10.91
N SER A 228 2.29 -13.72 -9.65
CA SER A 228 1.62 -12.47 -9.28
C SER A 228 2.59 -11.48 -8.67
N ILE A 229 2.46 -10.22 -9.08
CA ILE A 229 3.20 -9.09 -8.53
C ILE A 229 2.29 -7.86 -8.49
N SER A 230 2.50 -6.97 -7.52
CA SER A 230 1.84 -5.65 -7.53
C SER A 230 2.65 -4.65 -8.36
N GLY A 231 1.97 -3.78 -9.13
CA GLY A 231 2.61 -2.67 -9.82
C GLY A 231 3.39 -1.76 -8.87
N SER A 232 2.95 -1.65 -7.61
CA SER A 232 3.67 -0.90 -6.58
C SER A 232 5.04 -1.50 -6.24
N ASP A 233 5.24 -2.81 -6.40
CA ASP A 233 6.52 -3.48 -6.13
C ASP A 233 7.62 -3.10 -7.13
N PHE A 234 7.25 -2.54 -8.27
CA PHE A 234 8.20 -2.02 -9.25
C PHE A 234 8.66 -0.60 -8.95
N VAL A 235 7.95 0.12 -8.06
CA VAL A 235 8.29 1.51 -7.71
C VAL A 235 9.23 1.52 -6.52
N GLU A 236 10.49 1.89 -6.76
CA GLU A 236 11.54 1.99 -5.74
C GLU A 236 12.22 3.36 -5.80
N MET A 237 12.94 3.73 -4.75
CA MET A 237 13.68 5.01 -4.71
C MET A 237 15.00 4.98 -5.50
N TYR A 238 15.47 3.78 -5.87
CA TYR A 238 16.75 3.60 -6.56
C TYR A 238 16.55 3.38 -8.05
N VAL A 239 17.14 4.23 -8.87
CA VAL A 239 17.04 4.18 -10.33
C VAL A 239 17.52 2.83 -10.88
N GLY A 240 16.70 2.21 -11.73
CA GLY A 240 16.98 0.95 -12.41
C GLY A 240 16.61 -0.33 -11.65
N VAL A 241 16.22 -0.26 -10.38
CA VAL A 241 15.78 -1.45 -9.61
C VAL A 241 14.45 -1.96 -10.13
N GLY A 242 13.48 -1.09 -10.38
CA GLY A 242 12.19 -1.44 -10.95
C GLY A 242 12.31 -2.12 -12.32
N ALA A 243 13.10 -1.56 -13.23
CA ALA A 243 13.39 -2.16 -14.53
C ALA A 243 14.10 -3.53 -14.40
N GLY A 244 14.96 -3.70 -13.38
CA GLY A 244 15.59 -4.98 -13.05
C GLY A 244 14.57 -6.03 -12.62
N ARG A 245 13.59 -5.66 -11.78
CA ARG A 245 12.50 -6.55 -11.33
C ARG A 245 11.59 -6.96 -12.48
N VAL A 246 11.28 -6.03 -13.38
CA VAL A 246 10.51 -6.37 -14.58
C VAL A 246 11.23 -7.46 -15.38
N ARG A 247 12.50 -7.28 -15.69
CA ARG A 247 13.30 -8.29 -16.42
C ARG A 247 13.32 -9.65 -15.71
N ASP A 248 13.56 -9.66 -14.40
CA ASP A 248 13.59 -10.88 -13.60
C ASP A 248 12.23 -11.61 -13.61
N LEU A 249 11.11 -10.88 -13.49
CA LEU A 249 9.77 -11.43 -13.57
C LEU A 249 9.53 -12.15 -14.90
N PHE A 250 9.83 -11.48 -16.01
CA PHE A 250 9.61 -12.04 -17.35
C PHE A 250 10.58 -13.19 -17.66
N GLU A 251 11.82 -13.14 -17.17
CA GLU A 251 12.76 -14.26 -17.24
C GLU A 251 12.29 -15.48 -16.45
N GLN A 252 11.72 -15.26 -15.26
CA GLN A 252 11.11 -16.34 -14.48
C GLN A 252 9.91 -16.95 -15.21
N ALA A 253 9.04 -16.12 -15.80
CA ALA A 253 7.88 -16.59 -16.56
C ALA A 253 8.28 -17.47 -17.74
N ARG A 254 9.29 -17.07 -18.52
CA ARG A 254 9.82 -17.87 -19.63
C ARG A 254 10.38 -19.23 -19.18
N LYS A 255 10.99 -19.30 -18.00
CA LYS A 255 11.56 -20.56 -17.47
C LYS A 255 10.50 -21.58 -17.05
N ILE A 256 9.30 -21.14 -16.71
CA ILE A 256 8.22 -21.99 -16.21
C ILE A 256 7.03 -22.07 -17.17
N ALA A 257 7.18 -21.58 -18.38
CA ALA A 257 6.13 -21.60 -19.40
C ALA A 257 5.60 -23.03 -19.65
N PRO A 258 4.27 -23.21 -19.88
CA PRO A 258 3.26 -22.18 -20.01
C PRO A 258 2.86 -21.52 -18.68
N ALA A 259 2.74 -20.19 -18.66
CA ALA A 259 2.51 -19.42 -17.44
C ALA A 259 1.67 -18.17 -17.68
N ILE A 260 0.98 -17.72 -16.63
CA ILE A 260 0.34 -16.41 -16.57
C ILE A 260 1.14 -15.50 -15.65
N VAL A 261 1.52 -14.33 -16.16
CA VAL A 261 2.06 -13.22 -15.38
C VAL A 261 0.91 -12.27 -15.03
N PHE A 262 0.65 -12.06 -13.76
CA PHE A 262 -0.37 -11.14 -13.31
C PHE A 262 0.24 -9.92 -12.63
N ILE A 263 -0.10 -8.72 -13.12
CA ILE A 263 0.34 -7.45 -12.57
C ILE A 263 -0.88 -6.73 -12.01
N ASP A 264 -1.02 -6.73 -10.69
CA ASP A 264 -2.09 -5.98 -10.02
C ASP A 264 -1.71 -4.50 -9.91
N GLU A 265 -2.70 -3.61 -9.86
CA GLU A 265 -2.49 -2.16 -9.75
C GLU A 265 -1.47 -1.61 -10.77
N ILE A 266 -1.60 -2.00 -12.04
CA ILE A 266 -0.66 -1.59 -13.11
C ILE A 266 -0.52 -0.07 -13.23
N ASP A 267 -1.52 0.69 -12.81
CA ASP A 267 -1.54 2.15 -12.80
C ASP A 267 -0.48 2.78 -11.89
N ALA A 268 0.10 2.02 -10.93
CA ALA A 268 1.23 2.47 -10.14
C ALA A 268 2.48 2.79 -11.01
N VAL A 269 2.69 2.01 -12.07
CA VAL A 269 3.83 2.12 -13.01
C VAL A 269 3.40 2.67 -14.36
N GLY A 270 2.19 2.32 -14.80
CA GLY A 270 1.67 2.59 -16.14
C GLY A 270 1.06 3.96 -16.36
N ARG A 271 1.26 4.92 -15.47
CA ARG A 271 0.64 6.25 -15.55
C ARG A 271 1.21 7.08 -16.70
N LYS A 272 0.35 7.89 -17.37
CA LYS A 272 0.73 8.87 -18.40
C LYS A 272 1.86 9.78 -17.95
N ARG A 273 2.76 10.10 -18.86
CA ARG A 273 3.88 11.01 -18.66
C ARG A 273 3.37 12.39 -18.29
N GLY A 274 3.73 12.89 -17.12
CA GLY A 274 3.39 14.24 -16.65
C GLY A 274 4.61 15.14 -16.68
N SER A 275 4.43 16.42 -17.00
CA SER A 275 5.47 17.46 -16.96
C SER A 275 5.79 17.90 -15.50
N GLY A 276 6.03 16.98 -14.58
CA GLY A 276 6.36 17.28 -13.19
C GLY A 276 7.87 17.39 -12.99
N LEU A 277 8.32 18.51 -12.43
CA LEU A 277 9.69 18.75 -11.96
C LEU A 277 9.97 17.95 -10.67
N GLY A 278 10.42 16.67 -10.80
CA GLY A 278 10.81 15.89 -9.63
C GLY A 278 11.46 14.55 -9.99
N GLY A 279 12.63 14.24 -9.43
CA GLY A 279 13.50 13.10 -9.73
C GLY A 279 12.91 11.68 -9.47
N GLY A 280 11.65 11.56 -9.04
CA GLY A 280 10.95 10.27 -8.93
C GLY A 280 10.20 9.84 -10.20
N HIS A 281 10.18 10.68 -11.24
CA HIS A 281 9.51 10.36 -12.51
C HIS A 281 10.37 9.51 -13.43
N ASP A 282 11.70 9.73 -13.44
CA ASP A 282 12.64 9.03 -14.33
C ASP A 282 12.66 7.51 -14.08
N GLU A 283 12.53 7.09 -12.82
CA GLU A 283 12.53 5.67 -12.45
C GLU A 283 11.26 4.97 -12.92
N LYS A 284 10.09 5.60 -12.74
CA LYS A 284 8.81 5.03 -13.21
C LYS A 284 8.77 4.92 -14.74
N GLU A 285 9.27 5.95 -15.45
CA GLU A 285 9.35 5.91 -16.90
C GLU A 285 10.33 4.83 -17.40
N GLN A 286 11.47 4.66 -16.75
CA GLN A 286 12.40 3.60 -17.08
C GLN A 286 11.79 2.21 -16.84
N THR A 287 11.05 2.04 -15.77
CA THR A 287 10.36 0.80 -15.45
C THR A 287 9.24 0.51 -16.44
N LEU A 288 8.42 1.51 -16.78
CA LEU A 288 7.39 1.40 -17.81
C LEU A 288 7.99 1.03 -19.17
N ASN A 289 9.06 1.73 -19.59
CA ASN A 289 9.72 1.41 -20.85
C ASN A 289 10.26 -0.02 -20.87
N GLN A 290 10.83 -0.51 -19.75
CA GLN A 290 11.28 -1.90 -19.66
C GLN A 290 10.09 -2.89 -19.77
N LEU A 291 8.95 -2.59 -19.13
CA LEU A 291 7.73 -3.40 -19.24
C LEU A 291 7.27 -3.48 -20.71
N LEU A 292 7.24 -2.36 -21.41
CA LEU A 292 6.88 -2.30 -22.81
C LEU A 292 7.84 -3.14 -23.68
N VAL A 293 9.14 -3.06 -23.42
CA VAL A 293 10.16 -3.85 -24.15
C VAL A 293 9.99 -5.35 -23.90
N GLU A 294 9.74 -5.76 -22.65
CA GLU A 294 9.53 -7.18 -22.33
C GLU A 294 8.25 -7.71 -22.97
N MET A 295 7.16 -6.91 -23.01
CA MET A 295 5.91 -7.28 -23.67
C MET A 295 6.08 -7.39 -25.19
N ASP A 296 6.78 -6.44 -25.82
CA ASP A 296 7.06 -6.47 -27.26
C ASP A 296 8.04 -7.62 -27.64
N GLY A 297 8.82 -8.08 -26.67
CA GLY A 297 9.81 -9.16 -26.85
C GLY A 297 9.24 -10.58 -26.81
N PHE A 298 7.96 -10.77 -26.49
CA PHE A 298 7.36 -12.10 -26.51
C PHE A 298 7.18 -12.62 -27.93
N THR A 299 7.75 -13.79 -28.19
CA THR A 299 7.48 -14.54 -29.39
C THR A 299 6.24 -15.43 -29.19
N ARG A 300 5.47 -15.66 -30.26
CA ARG A 300 4.21 -16.45 -30.24
C ARG A 300 4.34 -17.87 -29.69
N SER A 301 5.56 -18.36 -29.54
CA SER A 301 5.86 -19.74 -29.10
C SER A 301 6.17 -19.87 -27.62
N GLU A 302 6.24 -18.77 -26.86
CA GLU A 302 6.74 -18.83 -25.47
C GLU A 302 5.68 -19.27 -24.45
N GLY A 303 4.37 -19.28 -24.82
CA GLY A 303 3.31 -19.77 -23.93
C GLY A 303 3.11 -18.93 -22.65
N VAL A 304 3.53 -17.66 -22.67
CA VAL A 304 3.33 -16.72 -21.55
C VAL A 304 2.29 -15.70 -21.92
N ILE A 305 1.28 -15.52 -21.06
CA ILE A 305 0.25 -14.47 -21.20
C ILE A 305 0.36 -13.51 -20.02
N VAL A 306 0.26 -12.22 -20.32
CA VAL A 306 0.28 -11.16 -19.29
C VAL A 306 -1.15 -10.71 -19.00
N LEU A 307 -1.60 -10.86 -17.77
CA LEU A 307 -2.82 -10.26 -17.27
C LEU A 307 -2.45 -9.05 -16.39
N ALA A 308 -3.12 -7.94 -16.57
CA ALA A 308 -2.98 -6.81 -15.65
C ALA A 308 -4.34 -6.36 -15.12
N ALA A 309 -4.36 -5.77 -13.94
CA ALA A 309 -5.57 -5.19 -13.37
C ALA A 309 -5.36 -3.71 -13.01
N THR A 310 -6.40 -2.91 -13.23
CA THR A 310 -6.44 -1.50 -12.80
C THR A 310 -7.86 -1.08 -12.40
N ASN A 311 -7.92 -0.15 -11.46
CA ASN A 311 -9.16 0.54 -11.12
C ASN A 311 -9.31 1.86 -11.90
N ARG A 312 -8.24 2.31 -12.58
CA ARG A 312 -8.16 3.61 -13.25
C ARG A 312 -7.56 3.51 -14.65
N PRO A 313 -8.31 3.05 -15.63
CA PRO A 313 -7.82 2.96 -17.02
C PRO A 313 -7.54 4.32 -17.65
N ASP A 314 -8.17 5.39 -17.16
CA ASP A 314 -8.07 6.78 -17.62
C ASP A 314 -6.66 7.36 -17.49
N ILE A 315 -5.91 6.93 -16.47
CA ILE A 315 -4.56 7.44 -16.18
C ILE A 315 -3.45 6.63 -16.85
N LEU A 316 -3.76 5.48 -17.47
CA LEU A 316 -2.75 4.64 -18.11
C LEU A 316 -2.14 5.30 -19.35
N ASP A 317 -0.85 5.06 -19.56
CA ASP A 317 -0.15 5.48 -20.77
C ASP A 317 -0.75 4.74 -22.00
N PRO A 318 -1.19 5.46 -23.05
CA PRO A 318 -1.75 4.84 -24.26
C PRO A 318 -0.79 3.83 -24.92
N ALA A 319 0.51 3.92 -24.65
CA ALA A 319 1.47 2.95 -25.16
C ALA A 319 1.23 1.54 -24.65
N LEU A 320 0.69 1.37 -23.44
CA LEU A 320 0.32 0.06 -22.88
C LEU A 320 -0.86 -0.59 -23.62
N LEU A 321 -1.75 0.23 -24.20
CA LEU A 321 -3.00 -0.21 -24.85
C LEU A 321 -2.83 -0.43 -26.35
N ARG A 322 -1.59 -0.36 -26.87
CA ARG A 322 -1.33 -0.62 -28.29
C ARG A 322 -1.36 -2.13 -28.61
N PRO A 323 -1.79 -2.52 -29.83
CA PRO A 323 -1.74 -3.91 -30.26
C PRO A 323 -0.35 -4.53 -30.07
N GLY A 324 -0.33 -5.77 -29.58
CA GLY A 324 0.90 -6.48 -29.21
C GLY A 324 1.28 -6.34 -27.71
N ARG A 325 0.50 -5.58 -26.93
CA ARG A 325 0.67 -5.38 -25.49
C ARG A 325 -0.60 -5.77 -24.76
N PHE A 326 -1.34 -4.82 -24.18
CA PHE A 326 -2.67 -5.12 -23.65
C PHE A 326 -3.72 -4.97 -24.78
N ASP A 327 -3.84 -6.02 -25.57
CA ASP A 327 -4.67 -6.02 -26.79
C ASP A 327 -6.15 -6.00 -26.50
N ARG A 328 -6.57 -6.56 -25.37
CA ARG A 328 -7.96 -6.61 -24.95
C ARG A 328 -8.15 -6.00 -23.57
N GLN A 329 -9.28 -5.31 -23.39
CA GLN A 329 -9.71 -4.78 -22.11
C GLN A 329 -11.01 -5.47 -21.73
N ILE A 330 -11.02 -6.14 -20.59
CA ILE A 330 -12.19 -6.80 -20.01
C ILE A 330 -12.70 -5.96 -18.87
N HIS A 331 -13.92 -5.49 -18.97
CA HIS A 331 -14.56 -4.64 -17.97
C HIS A 331 -15.26 -5.50 -16.92
N VAL A 332 -14.67 -5.58 -15.73
CA VAL A 332 -15.25 -6.30 -14.58
C VAL A 332 -16.09 -5.33 -13.77
N GLY A 333 -17.39 -5.31 -14.08
CA GLY A 333 -18.36 -4.41 -13.48
C GLY A 333 -18.75 -4.76 -12.05
N ARG A 334 -19.68 -3.97 -11.48
CA ARG A 334 -20.37 -4.37 -10.25
C ARG A 334 -21.38 -5.46 -10.60
N PRO A 335 -21.55 -6.48 -9.76
CA PRO A 335 -22.49 -7.57 -10.03
C PRO A 335 -23.94 -7.06 -9.97
N ASP A 336 -24.78 -7.60 -10.85
CA ASP A 336 -26.22 -7.46 -10.82
C ASP A 336 -26.86 -8.25 -9.66
N VAL A 337 -28.18 -8.21 -9.48
CA VAL A 337 -28.88 -8.93 -8.40
C VAL A 337 -28.57 -10.43 -8.39
N LYS A 338 -28.54 -11.05 -9.60
CA LYS A 338 -28.26 -12.49 -9.74
C LYS A 338 -26.80 -12.79 -9.33
N GLY A 339 -25.86 -12.04 -9.85
CA GLY A 339 -24.44 -12.17 -9.50
C GLY A 339 -24.19 -11.94 -8.02
N ARG A 340 -24.86 -10.96 -7.40
CA ARG A 340 -24.75 -10.74 -5.94
C ARG A 340 -25.28 -11.94 -5.13
N GLU A 341 -26.39 -12.53 -5.54
CA GLU A 341 -26.93 -13.73 -4.91
C GLU A 341 -25.94 -14.91 -5.01
N GLU A 342 -25.36 -15.12 -6.18
CA GLU A 342 -24.37 -16.17 -6.40
C GLU A 342 -23.09 -15.95 -5.56
N ILE A 343 -22.58 -14.70 -5.52
CA ILE A 343 -21.43 -14.32 -4.69
C ILE A 343 -21.74 -14.57 -3.20
N LEU A 344 -22.93 -14.17 -2.74
CA LEU A 344 -23.35 -14.44 -1.36
C LEU A 344 -23.40 -15.94 -1.06
N LYS A 345 -23.90 -16.77 -1.98
CA LYS A 345 -23.91 -18.24 -1.83
C LYS A 345 -22.50 -18.82 -1.70
N VAL A 346 -21.53 -18.31 -2.49
CA VAL A 346 -20.14 -18.75 -2.40
C VAL A 346 -19.52 -18.41 -1.05
N HIS A 347 -19.67 -17.17 -0.58
CA HIS A 347 -19.13 -16.72 0.70
C HIS A 347 -19.90 -17.26 1.93
N ALA A 348 -21.10 -17.80 1.73
CA ALA A 348 -21.91 -18.43 2.76
C ALA A 348 -21.56 -19.91 2.99
N LYS A 349 -20.83 -20.57 2.09
CA LYS A 349 -20.49 -22.02 2.18
C LYS A 349 -19.85 -22.40 3.52
N ASP A 350 -19.00 -21.53 4.06
CA ASP A 350 -18.26 -21.75 5.31
C ASP A 350 -18.96 -21.18 6.55
N LYS A 351 -20.20 -20.69 6.42
CA LYS A 351 -20.95 -20.03 7.49
C LYS A 351 -22.21 -20.82 7.85
N LYS A 352 -22.56 -20.82 9.13
CA LYS A 352 -23.78 -21.46 9.60
C LYS A 352 -24.91 -20.44 9.54
N LEU A 353 -25.79 -20.57 8.54
CA LEU A 353 -26.96 -19.72 8.36
C LEU A 353 -28.16 -20.34 9.03
N ASP A 354 -28.99 -19.48 9.64
CA ASP A 354 -30.34 -19.84 10.10
C ASP A 354 -31.30 -19.95 8.91
N ALA A 355 -32.40 -20.72 9.08
CA ALA A 355 -33.40 -20.87 8.03
C ALA A 355 -34.12 -19.56 7.66
N SER A 356 -34.04 -18.53 8.51
CA SER A 356 -34.62 -17.21 8.25
C SER A 356 -33.81 -16.40 7.21
N VAL A 357 -32.56 -16.79 6.92
CA VAL A 357 -31.68 -16.02 6.02
C VAL A 357 -32.01 -16.29 4.56
N ASN A 358 -32.57 -15.30 3.91
CA ASN A 358 -32.85 -15.32 2.47
C ASN A 358 -31.80 -14.52 1.70
N LEU A 359 -30.82 -15.21 1.08
CA LEU A 359 -29.73 -14.58 0.35
C LEU A 359 -30.21 -13.80 -0.88
N LYS A 360 -31.30 -14.19 -1.53
CA LYS A 360 -31.91 -13.45 -2.64
C LYS A 360 -32.40 -12.08 -2.20
N THR A 361 -33.03 -12.03 -1.02
CA THR A 361 -33.48 -10.77 -0.41
C THR A 361 -32.30 -9.88 -0.05
N VAL A 362 -31.22 -10.46 0.51
CA VAL A 362 -29.99 -9.74 0.82
C VAL A 362 -29.35 -9.19 -0.46
N ALA A 363 -29.31 -9.97 -1.55
CA ALA A 363 -28.78 -9.54 -2.85
C ALA A 363 -29.52 -8.33 -3.42
N ARG A 364 -30.87 -8.30 -3.31
CA ARG A 364 -31.68 -7.14 -3.70
C ARG A 364 -31.37 -5.91 -2.85
N SER A 365 -31.12 -6.10 -1.55
CA SER A 365 -30.86 -5.02 -0.60
C SER A 365 -29.45 -4.45 -0.67
N THR A 366 -28.58 -5.06 -1.44
CA THR A 366 -27.16 -4.68 -1.59
C THR A 366 -26.84 -4.13 -2.97
N ALA A 367 -27.77 -3.36 -3.55
CA ALA A 367 -27.56 -2.68 -4.83
C ALA A 367 -26.24 -1.87 -4.80
N GLY A 368 -25.41 -2.03 -5.85
CA GLY A 368 -24.12 -1.35 -5.95
C GLY A 368 -22.97 -1.94 -5.12
N PHE A 369 -23.20 -3.00 -4.31
CA PHE A 369 -22.12 -3.69 -3.60
C PHE A 369 -21.26 -4.51 -4.55
N THR A 370 -19.96 -4.53 -4.27
CA THR A 370 -18.98 -5.38 -4.94
C THR A 370 -18.88 -6.75 -4.25
N GLY A 371 -18.18 -7.69 -4.87
CA GLY A 371 -17.92 -8.99 -4.25
C GLY A 371 -17.22 -8.89 -2.89
N ALA A 372 -16.30 -7.94 -2.74
CA ALA A 372 -15.61 -7.69 -1.47
C ALA A 372 -16.57 -7.12 -0.41
N ASP A 373 -17.49 -6.23 -0.80
CA ASP A 373 -18.50 -5.67 0.13
C ASP A 373 -19.44 -6.77 0.63
N LEU A 374 -19.88 -7.67 -0.26
CA LEU A 374 -20.74 -8.80 0.09
C LEU A 374 -20.05 -9.82 1.01
N SER A 375 -18.78 -10.11 0.76
CA SER A 375 -17.95 -10.92 1.64
C SER A 375 -17.82 -10.30 3.03
N ASN A 376 -17.56 -8.98 3.07
CA ASN A 376 -17.49 -8.22 4.32
C ASN A 376 -18.83 -8.20 5.05
N LEU A 377 -19.96 -8.07 4.35
CA LEU A 377 -21.31 -8.12 4.93
C LEU A 377 -21.55 -9.43 5.70
N LEU A 378 -21.28 -10.56 5.06
CA LEU A 378 -21.41 -11.87 5.69
C LEU A 378 -20.46 -12.06 6.87
N ASN A 379 -19.26 -11.52 6.79
CA ASN A 379 -18.28 -11.55 7.87
C ASN A 379 -18.73 -10.70 9.07
N GLU A 380 -19.20 -9.48 8.82
CA GLU A 380 -19.73 -8.60 9.88
C GLU A 380 -20.97 -9.18 10.56
N ALA A 381 -21.86 -9.79 9.78
CA ALA A 381 -23.03 -10.49 10.33
C ALA A 381 -22.62 -11.68 11.22
N ALA A 382 -21.61 -12.45 10.81
CA ALA A 382 -21.06 -13.54 11.61
C ALA A 382 -20.41 -13.04 12.93
N ILE A 383 -19.73 -11.91 12.88
CA ILE A 383 -19.16 -11.26 14.08
C ILE A 383 -20.29 -10.81 15.02
N LEU A 384 -21.41 -10.28 14.50
CA LEU A 384 -22.55 -9.86 15.32
C LEU A 384 -23.22 -11.07 15.99
N ALA A 385 -23.44 -12.17 15.27
CA ALA A 385 -23.95 -13.41 15.82
C ALA A 385 -23.05 -13.97 16.93
N ALA A 386 -21.74 -14.01 16.69
CA ALA A 386 -20.76 -14.47 17.68
C ALA A 386 -20.74 -13.59 18.95
N ARG A 387 -20.85 -12.26 18.80
CA ARG A 387 -20.92 -11.32 19.95
C ARG A 387 -22.20 -11.48 20.78
N ALA A 388 -23.24 -12.02 20.17
CA ALA A 388 -24.52 -12.36 20.84
C ALA A 388 -24.56 -13.82 21.33
N ASP A 389 -23.41 -14.52 21.36
CA ASP A 389 -23.25 -15.92 21.76
C ASP A 389 -24.17 -16.88 20.99
N ARG A 390 -24.50 -16.56 19.72
CA ARG A 390 -25.32 -17.39 18.85
C ARG A 390 -24.48 -18.24 17.92
N PRO A 391 -24.77 -19.54 17.74
CA PRO A 391 -24.00 -20.43 16.89
C PRO A 391 -24.35 -20.32 15.40
N VAL A 392 -25.41 -19.59 15.05
CA VAL A 392 -25.94 -19.41 13.71
C VAL A 392 -26.20 -17.93 13.44
N LEU A 393 -26.06 -17.56 12.18
CA LEU A 393 -26.25 -16.22 11.66
C LEU A 393 -27.71 -16.05 11.24
N THR A 394 -28.38 -15.03 11.75
CA THR A 394 -29.80 -14.75 11.48
C THR A 394 -29.95 -13.61 10.47
N MET A 395 -31.19 -13.42 9.97
CA MET A 395 -31.52 -12.30 9.09
C MET A 395 -31.37 -10.96 9.79
N GLU A 396 -31.59 -10.89 11.10
CA GLU A 396 -31.37 -9.68 11.91
C GLU A 396 -29.89 -9.28 11.94
N ASP A 397 -28.98 -10.25 12.04
CA ASP A 397 -27.52 -9.99 11.95
C ASP A 397 -27.12 -9.44 10.59
N MET A 398 -27.72 -9.97 9.51
CA MET A 398 -27.50 -9.47 8.16
C MET A 398 -27.96 -8.02 8.01
N ASN A 399 -29.11 -7.67 8.58
CA ASN A 399 -29.64 -6.31 8.56
C ASN A 399 -28.75 -5.35 9.34
N GLU A 400 -28.37 -5.70 10.56
CA GLU A 400 -27.52 -4.86 11.38
C GLU A 400 -26.11 -4.71 10.77
N ALA A 401 -25.59 -5.77 10.14
CA ALA A 401 -24.33 -5.71 9.40
C ALA A 401 -24.42 -4.77 8.20
N LEU A 402 -25.51 -4.83 7.43
CA LEU A 402 -25.76 -3.93 6.32
C LEU A 402 -25.80 -2.48 6.78
N MET A 403 -26.55 -2.21 7.86
CA MET A 403 -26.64 -0.89 8.47
C MET A 403 -25.26 -0.40 8.97
N LYS A 404 -24.49 -1.29 9.59
CA LYS A 404 -23.15 -0.97 10.09
C LYS A 404 -22.17 -0.62 8.97
N ILE A 405 -22.23 -1.32 7.85
CA ILE A 405 -21.34 -1.07 6.69
C ILE A 405 -21.71 0.26 6.00
N THR A 406 -23.00 0.51 5.81
CA THR A 406 -23.48 1.69 5.07
C THR A 406 -23.49 2.98 5.89
N ALA A 407 -23.96 2.93 7.16
CA ALA A 407 -24.11 4.11 8.02
C ALA A 407 -23.13 4.16 9.19
N GLY A 408 -22.40 3.08 9.42
CA GLY A 408 -21.52 2.96 10.58
C GLY A 408 -22.21 2.36 11.82
N PRO A 409 -21.46 2.12 12.90
CA PRO A 409 -21.99 1.53 14.13
C PRO A 409 -22.98 2.45 14.83
N ALA A 410 -24.03 1.86 15.45
CA ALA A 410 -24.97 2.59 16.27
C ALA A 410 -24.29 3.20 17.51
N LYS A 411 -24.51 4.48 17.76
CA LYS A 411 -23.95 5.23 18.91
C LYS A 411 -24.93 5.25 20.09
N LYS A 412 -25.20 4.10 20.68
CA LYS A 412 -26.17 3.94 21.80
C LYS A 412 -25.80 4.72 23.07
N SER A 413 -24.54 5.12 23.24
CA SER A 413 -24.07 5.90 24.39
C SER A 413 -24.21 7.42 24.25
N ARG A 414 -24.62 7.90 23.08
CA ARG A 414 -24.77 9.34 22.83
C ARG A 414 -26.06 9.82 23.50
N VAL A 415 -25.92 10.70 24.48
CA VAL A 415 -27.06 11.37 25.12
C VAL A 415 -27.57 12.46 24.18
N GLN A 416 -28.79 12.31 23.68
CA GLN A 416 -29.48 13.32 22.88
C GLN A 416 -30.49 14.04 23.75
N THR A 417 -30.68 15.34 23.51
CA THR A 417 -31.76 16.09 24.16
C THR A 417 -33.09 15.73 23.51
N ARG A 418 -34.21 15.91 24.25
CA ARG A 418 -35.55 15.73 23.64
C ARG A 418 -35.80 16.65 22.45
N LYS A 419 -35.15 17.81 22.43
CA LYS A 419 -35.18 18.73 21.30
C LYS A 419 -34.50 18.13 20.07
N ASP A 420 -33.26 17.62 20.23
CA ASP A 420 -32.50 16.97 19.14
C ASP A 420 -33.23 15.76 18.56
N LEU A 421 -33.83 14.94 19.44
CA LEU A 421 -34.62 13.77 19.01
C LEU A 421 -35.82 14.19 18.16
N LYS A 422 -36.55 15.25 18.58
CA LYS A 422 -37.70 15.79 17.84
C LYS A 422 -37.27 16.36 16.49
N GLU A 423 -36.17 17.14 16.47
CA GLU A 423 -35.63 17.71 15.24
C GLU A 423 -35.23 16.58 14.26
N THR A 424 -34.53 15.55 14.73
CA THR A 424 -34.17 14.40 13.91
C THR A 424 -35.41 13.63 13.43
N ALA A 425 -36.39 13.39 14.31
CA ALA A 425 -37.61 12.66 13.93
C ALA A 425 -38.42 13.41 12.85
N VAL A 426 -38.55 14.74 12.96
CA VAL A 426 -39.23 15.56 11.95
C VAL A 426 -38.48 15.53 10.63
N HIS A 427 -37.14 15.62 10.67
CA HIS A 427 -36.28 15.59 9.50
C HIS A 427 -36.43 14.26 8.74
N GLU A 428 -36.26 13.12 9.44
CA GLU A 428 -36.36 11.78 8.83
C GLU A 428 -37.79 11.47 8.35
N ALA A 429 -38.82 11.88 9.12
CA ALA A 429 -40.21 11.74 8.68
C ALA A 429 -40.47 12.57 7.41
N GLY A 430 -39.87 13.75 7.28
CA GLY A 430 -39.95 14.58 6.07
C GLY A 430 -39.45 13.86 4.83
N HIS A 431 -38.27 13.22 4.90
CA HIS A 431 -37.74 12.41 3.82
C HIS A 431 -38.70 11.24 3.48
N ALA A 432 -39.12 10.48 4.48
CA ALA A 432 -39.96 9.30 4.28
C ALA A 432 -41.29 9.64 3.65
N VAL A 433 -41.99 10.68 4.13
CA VAL A 433 -43.29 11.09 3.61
C VAL A 433 -43.16 11.65 2.19
N ALA A 434 -42.07 12.39 1.88
CA ALA A 434 -41.81 12.84 0.53
C ALA A 434 -41.61 11.65 -0.41
N MET A 435 -40.74 10.70 -0.07
CA MET A 435 -40.46 9.48 -0.85
C MET A 435 -41.73 8.68 -1.15
N TYR A 436 -42.60 8.48 -0.15
CA TYR A 436 -43.82 7.68 -0.33
C TYR A 436 -44.80 8.25 -1.34
N ASN A 437 -44.86 9.58 -1.45
CA ASN A 437 -45.79 10.30 -2.34
C ASN A 437 -45.21 10.56 -3.76
N LEU A 438 -43.98 10.12 -4.01
CA LEU A 438 -43.32 10.26 -5.33
C LEU A 438 -43.45 8.94 -6.10
N PRO A 439 -44.09 8.93 -7.29
CA PRO A 439 -44.48 7.71 -7.97
C PRO A 439 -43.30 6.86 -8.46
N THR A 440 -42.18 7.49 -8.83
CA THR A 440 -41.00 6.76 -9.34
C THR A 440 -39.98 6.46 -8.24
N HIS A 441 -40.18 6.97 -7.04
CA HIS A 441 -39.25 6.77 -5.95
C HIS A 441 -39.34 5.34 -5.38
N ASP A 442 -38.20 4.84 -4.94
CA ASP A 442 -38.12 3.55 -4.26
C ASP A 442 -38.83 3.55 -2.91
N PRO A 443 -39.40 2.40 -2.47
CA PRO A 443 -40.13 2.31 -1.23
C PRO A 443 -39.21 2.50 -0.01
N VAL A 444 -39.74 3.20 0.99
CA VAL A 444 -39.08 3.35 2.30
C VAL A 444 -39.02 1.99 2.99
N ARG A 445 -37.88 1.59 3.48
CA ARG A 445 -37.64 0.32 4.17
C ARG A 445 -37.48 0.44 5.67
N GLN A 446 -36.83 1.52 6.10
CA GLN A 446 -36.63 1.78 7.52
C GLN A 446 -36.39 3.26 7.76
N ILE A 447 -36.91 3.75 8.86
CA ILE A 447 -36.65 5.11 9.36
C ILE A 447 -36.10 4.95 10.78
N THR A 448 -35.01 5.60 11.11
CA THR A 448 -34.41 5.54 12.45
C THR A 448 -33.87 6.88 12.88
N ILE A 449 -34.05 7.18 14.17
CA ILE A 449 -33.46 8.34 14.83
C ILE A 449 -32.29 7.94 15.75
N VAL A 450 -31.87 6.66 15.69
CA VAL A 450 -30.68 6.19 16.39
C VAL A 450 -29.42 6.68 15.66
N PRO A 451 -28.54 7.45 16.31
CA PRO A 451 -27.34 7.99 15.66
C PRO A 451 -26.40 6.87 15.20
N ARG A 452 -25.92 7.00 13.95
CA ARG A 452 -24.93 6.09 13.37
C ARG A 452 -23.81 6.88 12.69
N GLY A 453 -22.56 6.49 12.88
CA GLY A 453 -21.43 7.19 12.25
C GLY A 453 -21.43 8.70 12.52
N GLN A 454 -21.67 9.51 11.49
CA GLN A 454 -21.80 10.97 11.59
C GLN A 454 -23.26 11.45 11.52
N SER A 455 -24.21 10.58 11.16
CA SER A 455 -25.62 10.92 11.05
C SER A 455 -26.32 10.84 12.40
N LEU A 456 -27.33 11.70 12.61
CA LEU A 456 -28.21 11.70 13.79
C LEU A 456 -29.40 10.77 13.61
N GLY A 457 -29.83 10.52 12.37
CA GLY A 457 -30.85 9.61 11.94
C GLY A 457 -30.60 9.12 10.53
N ALA A 458 -31.47 8.29 9.99
CA ALA A 458 -31.41 7.85 8.59
C ALA A 458 -32.76 7.32 8.12
N THR A 459 -33.14 7.71 6.91
CA THR A 459 -34.27 7.15 6.17
C THR A 459 -33.73 6.29 5.04
N TRP A 460 -34.01 4.99 5.10
CA TRP A 460 -33.50 4.00 4.17
C TRP A 460 -34.57 3.61 3.15
N TYR A 461 -34.17 3.60 1.90
CA TYR A 461 -34.95 3.04 0.79
C TYR A 461 -34.14 1.96 0.07
N LEU A 462 -34.78 1.09 -0.63
CA LEU A 462 -34.13 0.04 -1.39
C LEU A 462 -34.64 0.07 -2.83
N PRO A 463 -33.71 0.12 -3.81
CA PRO A 463 -34.11 0.02 -5.20
C PRO A 463 -34.93 -1.24 -5.47
N LYS A 464 -36.04 -1.09 -6.22
CA LYS A 464 -36.86 -2.22 -6.66
C LYS A 464 -36.07 -3.09 -7.62
N ASP A 465 -35.34 -2.45 -8.52
CA ASP A 465 -34.55 -3.06 -9.58
C ASP A 465 -33.17 -2.39 -9.68
N ASP A 466 -32.18 -3.09 -10.23
CA ASP A 466 -30.87 -2.53 -10.56
C ASP A 466 -30.95 -1.74 -11.88
N SER A 467 -31.79 -0.70 -11.91
CA SER A 467 -31.86 0.17 -13.07
C SER A 467 -30.57 0.94 -13.27
N SER A 468 -29.93 0.77 -14.42
CA SER A 468 -28.72 1.52 -14.80
C SER A 468 -29.04 2.87 -15.45
N ASN A 469 -30.30 3.11 -15.83
CA ASN A 469 -30.72 4.34 -16.51
C ASN A 469 -31.70 5.12 -15.64
N LEU A 470 -31.30 6.31 -15.18
CA LEU A 470 -32.17 7.22 -14.48
C LEU A 470 -32.84 8.18 -15.47
N THR A 471 -34.16 8.27 -15.42
CA THR A 471 -34.93 9.24 -16.19
C THR A 471 -34.88 10.64 -15.55
N ARG A 472 -35.27 11.66 -16.34
CA ARG A 472 -35.40 13.03 -15.84
C ARG A 472 -36.33 13.13 -14.63
N ASN A 473 -37.44 12.38 -14.65
CA ASN A 473 -38.41 12.41 -13.56
C ASN A 473 -37.88 11.73 -12.30
N GLU A 474 -37.21 10.59 -12.42
CA GLU A 474 -36.57 9.90 -11.27
C GLU A 474 -35.52 10.80 -10.62
N MET A 475 -34.65 11.45 -11.41
CA MET A 475 -33.66 12.39 -10.87
C MET A 475 -34.32 13.59 -10.18
N TYR A 476 -35.40 14.12 -10.77
CA TYR A 476 -36.16 15.22 -10.14
C TYR A 476 -36.81 14.79 -8.83
N GLU A 477 -37.43 13.61 -8.77
CA GLU A 477 -38.03 13.08 -7.55
C GLU A 477 -37.00 12.78 -6.47
N GLN A 478 -35.79 12.36 -6.85
CA GLN A 478 -34.69 12.24 -5.91
C GLN A 478 -34.29 13.60 -5.31
N ILE A 479 -34.31 14.69 -6.09
CA ILE A 479 -34.07 16.04 -5.55
C ILE A 479 -35.17 16.41 -4.56
N VAL A 480 -36.45 16.16 -4.88
CA VAL A 480 -37.59 16.44 -4.01
C VAL A 480 -37.44 15.67 -2.68
N SER A 481 -37.09 14.37 -2.73
CA SER A 481 -36.91 13.55 -1.53
C SER A 481 -35.73 14.01 -0.67
N LEU A 482 -34.62 14.42 -1.28
CA LEU A 482 -33.46 14.96 -0.55
C LEU A 482 -33.78 16.27 0.18
N LEU A 483 -34.71 17.08 -0.33
CA LEU A 483 -35.14 18.30 0.33
C LEU A 483 -36.16 18.05 1.45
N GLY A 484 -36.69 16.81 1.60
CA GLY A 484 -37.73 16.42 2.54
C GLY A 484 -37.46 16.83 3.98
N GLY A 485 -36.25 16.53 4.49
CA GLY A 485 -35.86 16.88 5.85
C GLY A 485 -35.85 18.40 6.09
N ARG A 486 -35.24 19.13 5.16
CA ARG A 486 -35.16 20.62 5.22
C ARG A 486 -36.53 21.28 5.20
N VAL A 487 -37.41 20.82 4.34
CA VAL A 487 -38.77 21.36 4.22
C VAL A 487 -39.61 21.02 5.45
N ALA A 488 -39.45 19.81 5.99
CA ALA A 488 -40.13 19.40 7.22
C ALA A 488 -39.68 20.25 8.43
N GLU A 489 -38.40 20.53 8.59
CA GLU A 489 -37.88 21.43 9.63
C GLU A 489 -38.54 22.82 9.52
N ALA A 490 -38.55 23.40 8.35
CA ALA A 490 -39.12 24.73 8.12
C ALA A 490 -40.61 24.79 8.42
N LEU A 491 -41.40 23.74 8.06
CA LEU A 491 -42.86 23.71 8.24
C LEU A 491 -43.29 23.41 9.68
N PHE A 492 -42.63 22.45 10.33
CA PHE A 492 -43.13 21.89 11.60
C PHE A 492 -42.33 22.30 12.84
N LEU A 493 -41.10 22.80 12.65
CA LEU A 493 -40.29 23.32 13.76
C LEU A 493 -40.22 24.87 13.74
N GLY A 494 -40.51 25.51 12.60
CA GLY A 494 -40.42 26.95 12.42
C GLY A 494 -38.98 27.47 12.40
N ASP A 495 -38.01 26.59 12.37
CA ASP A 495 -36.58 26.90 12.31
C ASP A 495 -35.87 25.84 11.41
N ILE A 496 -34.63 26.09 11.05
CA ILE A 496 -33.87 25.26 10.13
C ILE A 496 -32.51 24.95 10.74
N SER A 497 -32.06 23.66 10.60
CA SER A 497 -30.82 23.22 11.19
C SER A 497 -29.71 23.04 10.13
N VAL A 498 -28.46 22.86 10.59
CA VAL A 498 -27.33 22.50 9.75
C VAL A 498 -27.36 21.02 9.35
N GLY A 499 -28.26 20.21 9.90
CA GLY A 499 -28.38 18.78 9.65
C GLY A 499 -28.62 18.43 8.17
N ALA A 500 -29.38 19.29 7.47
CA ALA A 500 -29.69 19.12 6.06
C ALA A 500 -28.54 19.46 5.08
N SER A 501 -27.33 19.81 5.56
CA SER A 501 -26.23 20.27 4.67
C SER A 501 -25.86 19.23 3.61
N ASN A 502 -25.72 17.96 4.00
CA ASN A 502 -25.38 16.88 3.07
C ASN A 502 -26.47 16.63 2.01
N ASP A 503 -27.75 16.74 2.41
CA ASP A 503 -28.87 16.55 1.49
C ASP A 503 -28.96 17.68 0.48
N ILE A 504 -28.71 18.92 0.90
CA ILE A 504 -28.63 20.08 0.03
C ILE A 504 -27.45 19.95 -0.95
N ASP A 505 -26.29 19.50 -0.49
CA ASP A 505 -25.13 19.28 -1.36
C ASP A 505 -25.42 18.21 -2.42
N ARG A 506 -26.05 17.09 -2.04
CA ARG A 506 -26.45 16.02 -2.96
C ARG A 506 -27.51 16.48 -3.94
N ALA A 507 -28.54 17.18 -3.48
CA ALA A 507 -29.58 17.75 -4.32
C ALA A 507 -28.99 18.74 -5.35
N THR A 508 -28.09 19.63 -4.89
CA THR A 508 -27.43 20.61 -5.77
C THR A 508 -26.55 19.93 -6.80
N LYS A 509 -25.79 18.90 -6.42
CA LYS A 509 -24.97 18.11 -7.35
C LYS A 509 -25.84 17.44 -8.41
N LEU A 510 -26.92 16.79 -8.01
CA LEU A 510 -27.84 16.12 -8.91
C LEU A 510 -28.50 17.10 -9.89
N ALA A 511 -28.94 18.27 -9.42
CA ALA A 511 -29.48 19.33 -10.26
C ALA A 511 -28.44 19.86 -11.27
N LYS A 512 -27.18 20.04 -10.85
CA LYS A 512 -26.08 20.40 -11.75
C LYS A 512 -25.81 19.33 -12.82
N ASP A 513 -25.81 18.05 -12.42
CA ASP A 513 -25.64 16.94 -13.38
C ASP A 513 -26.78 16.90 -14.40
N MET A 514 -28.05 17.10 -13.97
CA MET A 514 -29.20 17.17 -14.88
C MET A 514 -29.06 18.32 -15.91
N VAL A 515 -28.69 19.51 -15.42
CA VAL A 515 -28.63 20.73 -16.25
C VAL A 515 -27.40 20.75 -17.14
N ALA A 516 -26.21 20.46 -16.59
CA ALA A 516 -24.94 20.71 -17.26
C ALA A 516 -24.28 19.46 -17.85
N ARG A 517 -24.60 18.25 -17.35
CA ARG A 517 -24.01 16.99 -17.85
C ARG A 517 -24.93 16.24 -18.80
N TYR A 518 -26.18 16.05 -18.41
CA TYR A 518 -27.12 15.19 -19.13
C TYR A 518 -27.99 15.94 -20.14
N GLY A 519 -27.87 17.27 -20.23
CA GLY A 519 -28.64 18.06 -21.17
C GLY A 519 -30.16 17.97 -20.96
N MET A 520 -30.61 17.83 -19.68
CA MET A 520 -32.03 17.68 -19.35
C MET A 520 -32.74 19.03 -19.12
N CYS A 521 -32.11 20.13 -19.55
CA CYS A 521 -32.64 21.51 -19.45
C CYS A 521 -32.96 22.03 -20.87
N GLU A 522 -34.18 22.59 -21.05
CA GLU A 522 -34.63 23.10 -22.36
C GLU A 522 -33.86 24.35 -22.82
N LYS A 523 -33.47 25.25 -21.88
CA LYS A 523 -32.76 26.48 -22.25
C LYS A 523 -31.31 26.27 -22.69
N LEU A 524 -30.65 25.23 -22.18
CA LEU A 524 -29.29 24.88 -22.56
C LEU A 524 -29.21 23.80 -23.62
N GLY A 525 -30.33 23.11 -23.90
CA GLY A 525 -30.40 22.03 -24.87
C GLY A 525 -29.63 20.77 -24.49
N THR A 526 -29.44 19.88 -25.47
CA THR A 526 -28.75 18.60 -25.29
C THR A 526 -27.22 18.75 -25.44
N VAL A 527 -26.62 19.63 -24.65
CA VAL A 527 -25.18 19.92 -24.67
C VAL A 527 -24.59 19.59 -23.30
N SER A 528 -23.47 18.87 -23.28
CA SER A 528 -22.68 18.65 -22.04
C SER A 528 -21.68 19.80 -21.84
N TYR A 529 -21.82 20.51 -20.74
CA TYR A 529 -20.93 21.61 -20.32
C TYR A 529 -19.96 21.20 -19.23
N LEU A 530 -20.16 20.04 -18.60
CA LEU A 530 -19.21 19.49 -17.63
C LEU A 530 -18.26 18.54 -18.38
N ASP A 531 -17.02 18.99 -18.58
CA ASP A 531 -15.96 18.13 -19.05
C ASP A 531 -15.76 16.99 -18.03
N GLY A 532 -15.83 15.74 -18.51
CA GLY A 532 -15.55 14.55 -17.72
C GLY A 532 -14.06 14.41 -17.32
N GLY A 533 -13.29 15.48 -17.45
CA GLY A 533 -11.90 15.54 -17.09
C GLY A 533 -11.73 15.64 -15.59
N GLU A 534 -11.31 14.54 -14.95
CA GLU A 534 -10.72 14.61 -13.61
C GLU A 534 -9.61 15.66 -13.59
N VAL A 535 -9.65 16.52 -12.58
CA VAL A 535 -8.65 17.55 -12.32
C VAL A 535 -7.28 16.88 -12.23
N PHE A 536 -6.45 17.05 -13.25
CA PHE A 536 -5.04 16.67 -13.22
C PHE A 536 -4.34 17.55 -12.18
N ILE A 537 -4.06 16.98 -11.01
CA ILE A 537 -3.19 17.61 -10.01
C ILE A 537 -1.80 17.72 -10.64
N GLY A 538 -1.50 18.83 -11.29
CA GLY A 538 -0.18 19.04 -11.89
C GLY A 538 -0.09 20.11 -12.97
N ARG A 539 -1.20 20.62 -13.51
CA ARG A 539 -1.18 21.77 -14.42
C ARG A 539 -2.29 22.73 -14.01
N ASP A 540 -1.85 23.88 -13.56
CA ASP A 540 -2.61 25.09 -13.28
C ASP A 540 -3.85 24.97 -12.36
N TYR A 541 -3.80 25.70 -11.26
CA TYR A 541 -4.91 26.05 -10.36
C TYR A 541 -6.05 26.86 -11.03
N GLN A 542 -6.14 26.84 -12.36
CA GLN A 542 -7.25 27.40 -13.10
C GLN A 542 -8.02 26.25 -13.74
N THR A 543 -9.12 25.85 -13.10
CA THR A 543 -10.23 25.20 -13.80
C THR A 543 -10.75 26.19 -14.84
N THR A 544 -10.17 26.15 -16.03
CA THR A 544 -10.69 26.91 -17.17
C THR A 544 -12.03 26.32 -17.51
N LYS A 545 -13.11 27.04 -17.19
CA LYS A 545 -14.45 26.68 -17.64
C LYS A 545 -14.41 26.60 -19.17
N SER A 546 -14.86 25.48 -19.74
CA SER A 546 -14.93 25.27 -21.20
C SER A 546 -16.07 26.05 -21.86
N TYR A 547 -16.81 26.85 -21.10
CA TYR A 547 -17.99 27.59 -21.54
C TYR A 547 -17.95 29.06 -21.07
N SER A 548 -18.72 29.92 -21.76
CA SER A 548 -18.76 31.35 -21.51
C SER A 548 -19.43 31.70 -20.17
N GLU A 549 -19.11 32.88 -19.60
CA GLU A 549 -19.76 33.38 -18.38
C GLU A 549 -21.29 33.51 -18.53
N LYS A 550 -21.80 33.77 -19.75
CA LYS A 550 -23.23 33.80 -20.02
C LYS A 550 -23.86 32.39 -19.84
N VAL A 551 -23.19 31.34 -20.30
CA VAL A 551 -23.65 29.96 -20.10
C VAL A 551 -23.57 29.58 -18.63
N ALA A 552 -22.48 29.98 -17.92
CA ALA A 552 -22.35 29.77 -16.48
C ALA A 552 -23.53 30.38 -15.70
N GLY A 553 -23.86 31.64 -15.97
CA GLY A 553 -25.03 32.30 -15.35
C GLY A 553 -26.34 31.56 -15.66
N THR A 554 -26.52 31.09 -16.90
CA THR A 554 -27.71 30.29 -17.26
C THR A 554 -27.77 28.95 -16.52
N ILE A 555 -26.62 28.26 -16.33
CA ILE A 555 -26.55 27.03 -15.54
C ILE A 555 -26.96 27.31 -14.09
N ASP A 556 -26.43 28.38 -13.46
CA ASP A 556 -26.74 28.75 -12.09
C ASP A 556 -28.24 29.10 -11.92
N ASP A 557 -28.81 29.83 -12.86
CA ASP A 557 -30.26 30.18 -12.87
C ASP A 557 -31.14 28.94 -12.98
N GLU A 558 -30.82 28.01 -13.89
CA GLU A 558 -31.61 26.77 -14.12
C GLU A 558 -31.47 25.79 -12.94
N VAL A 559 -30.28 25.64 -12.37
CA VAL A 559 -30.06 24.82 -11.16
C VAL A 559 -30.90 25.35 -10.02
N ARG A 560 -30.88 26.69 -9.80
CA ARG A 560 -31.67 27.32 -8.77
C ARG A 560 -33.17 27.13 -8.99
N ALA A 561 -33.66 27.39 -10.22
CA ALA A 561 -35.05 27.18 -10.58
C ALA A 561 -35.52 25.74 -10.37
N LEU A 562 -34.67 24.75 -10.67
CA LEU A 562 -34.95 23.33 -10.46
C LEU A 562 -35.07 23.00 -8.96
N ILE A 563 -34.16 23.51 -8.15
CA ILE A 563 -34.17 23.31 -6.68
C ILE A 563 -35.39 23.98 -6.06
N ASP A 564 -35.69 25.24 -6.44
CA ASP A 564 -36.84 25.98 -5.93
C ASP A 564 -38.16 25.27 -6.28
N LYS A 565 -38.28 24.78 -7.53
CA LYS A 565 -39.44 23.99 -7.96
C LYS A 565 -39.57 22.66 -7.15
N ALA A 566 -38.46 21.98 -6.89
CA ALA A 566 -38.46 20.77 -6.09
C ALA A 566 -38.81 21.05 -4.62
N TYR A 567 -38.33 22.17 -4.07
CA TYR A 567 -38.67 22.64 -2.72
C TYR A 567 -40.17 22.89 -2.56
N ASP A 568 -40.78 23.62 -3.51
CA ASP A 568 -42.21 23.95 -3.49
C ASP A 568 -43.06 22.66 -3.65
N HIS A 569 -42.64 21.73 -4.52
CA HIS A 569 -43.32 20.47 -4.67
C HIS A 569 -43.25 19.63 -3.38
N CYS A 570 -42.07 19.54 -2.77
CA CYS A 570 -41.91 18.87 -1.49
C CYS A 570 -42.79 19.52 -0.40
N LYS A 571 -42.81 20.85 -0.33
CA LYS A 571 -43.61 21.61 0.62
C LYS A 571 -45.12 21.28 0.47
N GLN A 572 -45.61 21.17 -0.76
CA GLN A 572 -46.98 20.76 -1.01
C GLN A 572 -47.25 19.35 -0.50
N ILE A 573 -46.39 18.37 -0.85
CA ILE A 573 -46.54 16.99 -0.39
C ILE A 573 -46.61 16.90 1.13
N LEU A 574 -45.68 17.56 1.84
CA LEU A 574 -45.65 17.50 3.29
C LEU A 574 -46.81 18.22 3.96
N THR A 575 -47.30 19.29 3.37
CA THR A 575 -48.48 20.01 3.87
C THR A 575 -49.75 19.16 3.73
N ASP A 576 -49.92 18.51 2.57
CA ASP A 576 -51.09 17.67 2.31
C ASP A 576 -51.11 16.39 3.17
N ASN A 577 -49.95 15.96 3.68
CA ASN A 577 -49.78 14.76 4.51
C ASN A 577 -49.34 15.10 5.95
N SER A 578 -49.59 16.33 6.42
CA SER A 578 -49.17 16.80 7.76
C SER A 578 -49.59 15.86 8.90
N ASP A 579 -50.86 15.40 8.91
CA ASP A 579 -51.35 14.50 9.97
C ASP A 579 -50.59 13.14 10.00
N LYS A 580 -50.23 12.61 8.82
CA LYS A 580 -49.46 11.37 8.72
C LYS A 580 -48.03 11.58 9.18
N LEU A 581 -47.43 12.70 8.81
CA LEU A 581 -46.09 13.07 9.24
C LEU A 581 -46.02 13.12 10.78
N HIS A 582 -46.98 13.77 11.43
CA HIS A 582 -47.03 13.81 12.90
C HIS A 582 -47.10 12.43 13.51
N LYS A 583 -47.93 11.52 12.97
CA LYS A 583 -47.99 10.12 13.44
C LYS A 583 -46.66 9.38 13.30
N VAL A 584 -45.94 9.59 12.20
CA VAL A 584 -44.59 9.02 11.99
C VAL A 584 -43.62 9.58 13.02
N VAL A 585 -43.63 10.89 13.27
CA VAL A 585 -42.79 11.54 14.27
C VAL A 585 -43.06 11.00 15.67
N ASP A 586 -44.33 10.90 16.06
CA ASP A 586 -44.72 10.39 17.39
C ASP A 586 -44.27 8.94 17.57
N PHE A 587 -44.42 8.11 16.55
CA PHE A 587 -43.93 6.72 16.57
C PHE A 587 -42.41 6.65 16.72
N LEU A 588 -41.67 7.49 15.95
CA LEU A 588 -40.20 7.51 16.04
C LEU A 588 -39.73 7.99 17.42
N LEU A 589 -40.41 8.95 18.04
CA LEU A 589 -40.07 9.41 19.38
C LEU A 589 -40.34 8.34 20.46
N GLU A 590 -41.27 7.42 20.22
CA GLU A 590 -41.60 6.30 21.15
C GLU A 590 -40.70 5.08 20.93
N LYS A 591 -40.47 4.68 19.68
CA LYS A 591 -39.79 3.40 19.31
C LYS A 591 -38.41 3.57 18.70
N GLU A 592 -37.95 4.80 18.43
CA GLU A 592 -36.67 5.19 17.83
C GLU A 592 -36.43 4.64 16.41
N THR A 593 -37.11 3.58 16.01
CA THR A 593 -36.96 2.93 14.69
C THR A 593 -38.33 2.44 14.21
N MET A 594 -38.61 2.65 12.93
CA MET A 594 -39.83 2.24 12.23
C MET A 594 -39.46 1.42 11.00
N THR A 595 -40.13 0.28 10.81
CA THR A 595 -39.99 -0.55 9.60
C THR A 595 -40.82 0.01 8.46
N GLY A 596 -40.47 -0.36 7.20
CA GLY A 596 -41.24 0.04 6.03
C GLY A 596 -42.71 -0.35 6.08
N GLU A 597 -43.05 -1.54 6.60
CA GLU A 597 -44.44 -2.01 6.78
C GLU A 597 -45.22 -1.15 7.78
N GLN A 598 -44.59 -0.80 8.90
CA GLN A 598 -45.20 0.07 9.91
C GLN A 598 -45.43 1.48 9.33
N PHE A 599 -44.45 1.98 8.58
CA PHE A 599 -44.56 3.26 7.88
C PHE A 599 -45.68 3.24 6.85
N GLU A 600 -45.74 2.22 6.01
CA GLU A 600 -46.79 2.05 5.01
C GLU A 600 -48.18 1.95 5.64
N ALA A 601 -48.31 1.23 6.77
CA ALA A 601 -49.57 1.15 7.51
C ALA A 601 -50.06 2.53 7.97
N ILE A 602 -49.17 3.39 8.51
CA ILE A 602 -49.49 4.78 8.87
C ILE A 602 -49.94 5.57 7.62
N MET A 603 -49.18 5.45 6.54
CA MET A 603 -49.49 6.20 5.30
C MET A 603 -50.81 5.80 4.68
N GLN A 604 -51.22 4.54 4.84
CA GLN A 604 -52.49 4.02 4.37
C GLN A 604 -53.66 4.19 5.41
N GLY A 605 -53.35 4.74 6.59
CA GLY A 605 -54.37 4.91 7.65
C GLY A 605 -54.79 3.63 8.35
N ARG A 606 -53.97 2.58 8.28
CA ARG A 606 -54.16 1.31 8.96
C ARG A 606 -53.57 1.36 10.39
N GLU A 607 -54.07 0.54 11.30
CA GLU A 607 -53.48 0.36 12.63
C GLU A 607 -52.09 -0.29 12.48
N VAL A 608 -51.11 0.24 13.20
CA VAL A 608 -49.75 -0.32 13.24
C VAL A 608 -49.79 -1.53 14.18
N GLY A 609 -49.72 -2.75 13.65
CA GLY A 609 -49.56 -3.95 14.44
C GLY A 609 -48.23 -3.95 15.19
N ASP A 610 -48.20 -4.56 16.39
CA ASP A 610 -46.97 -4.85 17.13
C ASP A 610 -46.14 -5.94 16.38
N ALA A 611 -45.63 -5.60 15.19
CA ALA A 611 -44.68 -6.47 14.55
C ALA A 611 -43.35 -6.32 15.33
N SER A 612 -42.98 -7.40 16.05
CA SER A 612 -41.63 -7.59 16.55
C SER A 612 -40.62 -7.14 15.46
N SER A 613 -39.52 -6.54 15.83
CA SER A 613 -38.45 -5.96 15.02
C SER A 613 -37.85 -6.89 13.95
N THR A 614 -38.66 -7.66 13.29
CA THR A 614 -38.29 -8.74 12.40
C THR A 614 -38.52 -8.27 10.98
N SER A 615 -37.40 -8.09 10.30
CA SER A 615 -37.28 -8.10 8.84
C SER A 615 -37.42 -6.74 8.11
N MET A 616 -36.28 -6.10 7.94
CA MET A 616 -36.02 -5.15 6.87
C MET A 616 -36.36 -5.70 5.46
N PHE A 617 -36.76 -6.96 5.36
CA PHE A 617 -36.98 -7.73 4.14
C PHE A 617 -38.37 -8.33 4.01
N ALA A 618 -39.30 -8.10 4.94
CA ALA A 618 -40.70 -8.47 4.79
C ALA A 618 -41.32 -7.60 3.69
N GLY A 619 -41.89 -8.20 2.70
CA GLY A 619 -42.51 -7.50 1.54
C GLY A 619 -42.02 -7.97 0.18
N PHE A 620 -41.12 -8.94 0.12
CA PHE A 620 -40.75 -9.65 -1.12
C PHE A 620 -41.33 -11.06 -1.20
N GLU A 621 -42.56 -11.26 -0.73
CA GLU A 621 -43.30 -12.46 -1.11
C GLU A 621 -43.69 -12.36 -2.58
N ASP A 622 -43.40 -13.42 -3.30
CA ASP A 622 -43.60 -13.56 -4.75
C ASP A 622 -44.96 -13.00 -5.18
N GLY A 623 -44.91 -11.94 -5.97
CA GLY A 623 -46.06 -11.55 -6.76
C GLY A 623 -46.44 -12.75 -7.62
N LYS A 624 -47.56 -13.39 -7.27
CA LYS A 624 -48.19 -14.39 -8.15
C LYS A 624 -48.33 -13.75 -9.52
N GLU A 625 -47.61 -14.27 -10.50
CA GLU A 625 -47.86 -14.00 -11.90
C GLU A 625 -49.39 -14.15 -12.15
N LYS A 626 -50.02 -13.06 -12.50
CA LYS A 626 -51.36 -13.13 -13.07
C LYS A 626 -51.26 -13.93 -14.36
N PRO A 627 -52.07 -14.95 -14.60
CA PRO A 627 -52.05 -15.65 -15.84
C PRO A 627 -52.40 -14.65 -16.97
N GLU A 628 -51.55 -14.61 -17.99
CA GLU A 628 -51.86 -13.96 -19.26
C GLU A 628 -53.21 -14.48 -19.78
N THR A 629 -54.17 -13.60 -19.83
CA THR A 629 -55.37 -13.82 -20.62
C THR A 629 -54.98 -13.71 -22.06
N THR A 630 -54.88 -14.86 -22.75
CA THR A 630 -54.92 -14.98 -24.19
C THR A 630 -56.24 -14.42 -24.68
N GLU A 631 -56.24 -13.24 -25.32
CA GLU A 631 -57.32 -12.83 -26.22
C GLU A 631 -56.97 -13.30 -27.63
N GLU A 632 -57.96 -13.97 -28.24
CA GLU A 632 -58.01 -14.40 -29.64
C GLU A 632 -57.99 -13.24 -30.61
#